data_bb9db14cb9b305aebee19b027b376b16
#
_entry.id   bb9db14cb9b305aebee19b027b376b16
#
_cell.length_a   1.000
_cell.length_b   1.000
_cell.length_c   1.000
_cell.angle_alpha   90.00
_cell.angle_beta   90.00
_cell.angle_gamma   90.00
#
_symmetry.space_group_name_H-M   'P 1'
#
loop_
_entity.id
_entity.type
_entity.pdbx_description
1 polymer ?
#
loop_
_entity_poly.entity_id
_entity_poly.type
_entity_poly.pdbx_seq_one_letter_code
_entity_poly.pdbx_strand_id
1 'polypeptide(L)'
;MNATPTARSAHVDTFARDHLPPRHEWPRLLLDGPGLRYPDRLNCGAELLDRTVERFGADRPAFRSGGLPPWPHPDPGDGRVPAPPRTWSYGRLRATVDGLARVLTGRMGVVPGNRVLLRGPTSPQLAACWLAVMKAGAVAVTVLATQRAPELRTICRLARVRHALCDAQSAGELHRAEVPGLHVGLFGHGGPDDVLRDDVVRDDALRDGELRDGALRAEPPGRRPRFEAVDTAADDVALIAFTSGTTGRPKGCVHFHRDVLAVADTFSARILRPRPDDVFAGTPPLGFTFGLGGLVVFPLRAGACALLDRWSGAARTLRVVQRHGVSVLFTAPTAYRAMLEQLERPDADGPWDISSLRRCVSAGEHLPAATWHAWHERTGLRLIDGIGATEMLHIFLSAADDAIRPGRTGFPVPGYQARIVAPDGVTPLPDGTPGLLAVRGPVGCRYLADERQREYVRDGWNVTGDTYVRESDGRFRFVARADDMIVSAGYNIAGPEVEEALLRHPRVREAAVVGRPDARRGQIAVAHVVPEPDAEAYPNAGADGDAGPDAGADADGQRDRQRDGHAEGNPREGRAERVERAERSAREGRAEQEGELAELAEELREFLLAELAPYKCPRAFVFTDRLPRTPTGKLQRFRLREAERDHPDADPE
;
A
#
# COMPACT_ATOMS: atom_id res chain seq x y z
N MET A 1 -5.98 -38.23 13.23
CA MET A 1 -5.74 -36.81 13.48
C MET A 1 -7.07 -36.18 13.86
N ASN A 2 -7.30 -35.96 15.15
CA ASN A 2 -8.56 -35.45 15.67
C ASN A 2 -8.72 -33.99 15.26
N ALA A 3 -9.67 -33.72 14.37
CA ALA A 3 -10.13 -32.39 14.10
C ALA A 3 -10.78 -31.86 15.40
N THR A 4 -10.17 -30.89 16.05
CA THR A 4 -10.79 -30.16 17.15
C THR A 4 -12.16 -29.67 16.66
N PRO A 5 -13.25 -29.90 17.40
CA PRO A 5 -14.56 -29.42 17.00
C PRO A 5 -14.48 -27.89 16.86
N THR A 6 -14.73 -27.37 15.68
CA THR A 6 -14.81 -25.93 15.46
C THR A 6 -15.97 -25.37 16.28
N ALA A 7 -15.73 -24.30 17.03
CA ALA A 7 -16.79 -23.63 17.78
C ALA A 7 -17.97 -23.28 16.84
N ARG A 8 -19.19 -23.30 17.39
CA ARG A 8 -20.37 -22.91 16.62
C ARG A 8 -20.20 -21.45 16.15
N SER A 9 -20.29 -21.21 14.84
CA SER A 9 -20.23 -19.88 14.27
C SER A 9 -21.33 -18.96 14.82
N ALA A 10 -21.00 -17.70 15.02
CA ALA A 10 -21.96 -16.65 15.33
C ALA A 10 -22.62 -16.07 14.08
N HIS A 11 -22.14 -16.39 12.87
CA HIS A 11 -22.67 -15.82 11.64
C HIS A 11 -24.10 -16.25 11.37
N VAL A 12 -24.99 -15.27 11.23
CA VAL A 12 -26.36 -15.42 10.74
C VAL A 12 -26.34 -15.43 9.20
N ASP A 13 -25.56 -14.54 8.59
CA ASP A 13 -25.28 -14.57 7.15
C ASP A 13 -24.04 -15.44 6.91
N THR A 14 -24.25 -16.64 6.38
CA THR A 14 -23.21 -17.65 6.19
C THR A 14 -22.46 -17.54 4.88
N PHE A 15 -22.82 -16.58 3.99
CA PHE A 15 -22.28 -16.49 2.63
C PHE A 15 -20.77 -16.61 2.57
N ALA A 16 -20.02 -15.81 3.37
CA ALA A 16 -18.56 -15.83 3.31
C ALA A 16 -17.99 -17.19 3.75
N ARG A 17 -18.64 -17.87 4.70
CA ARG A 17 -18.26 -19.18 5.18
C ARG A 17 -18.56 -20.28 4.17
N ASP A 18 -19.73 -20.22 3.53
CA ASP A 18 -20.19 -21.22 2.56
C ASP A 18 -19.39 -21.17 1.25
N HIS A 19 -18.71 -20.01 0.99
CA HIS A 19 -17.89 -19.80 -0.19
C HIS A 19 -16.38 -19.88 0.08
N LEU A 20 -15.98 -20.39 1.24
CA LEU A 20 -14.60 -20.79 1.49
C LEU A 20 -14.23 -21.98 0.61
N PRO A 21 -12.95 -22.13 0.22
CA PRO A 21 -12.50 -23.32 -0.47
C PRO A 21 -12.73 -24.58 0.39
N PRO A 22 -12.83 -25.77 -0.21
CA PRO A 22 -12.91 -27.01 0.54
C PRO A 22 -11.73 -27.15 1.51
N ARG A 23 -11.95 -27.74 2.69
CA ARG A 23 -10.93 -27.81 3.75
C ARG A 23 -9.62 -28.49 3.33
N HIS A 24 -9.67 -29.44 2.40
CA HIS A 24 -8.47 -30.11 1.90
C HIS A 24 -7.60 -29.22 1.01
N GLU A 25 -8.14 -28.08 0.53
CA GLU A 25 -7.41 -27.04 -0.20
C GLU A 25 -6.91 -25.91 0.70
N TRP A 26 -7.10 -26.00 2.02
CA TRP A 26 -6.60 -24.99 2.94
C TRP A 26 -5.12 -25.17 3.22
N PRO A 27 -4.40 -24.08 3.50
CA PRO A 27 -3.05 -24.20 4.02
C PRO A 27 -3.05 -24.89 5.39
N ARG A 28 -1.98 -25.62 5.68
CA ARG A 28 -1.76 -26.18 7.02
C ARG A 28 -1.39 -25.07 7.98
N LEU A 29 -2.29 -24.74 8.91
CA LEU A 29 -2.07 -23.71 9.90
C LEU A 29 -1.23 -24.24 11.08
N LEU A 30 -0.32 -23.39 11.61
CA LEU A 30 0.55 -23.63 12.74
C LEU A 30 0.05 -22.79 13.94
N LEU A 31 -0.82 -23.35 14.75
CA LEU A 31 -1.49 -22.66 15.88
C LEU A 31 -1.03 -23.17 17.27
N ASP A 32 -0.07 -24.06 17.31
CA ASP A 32 0.46 -24.70 18.53
C ASP A 32 1.71 -24.01 19.10
N GLY A 33 2.22 -23.00 18.39
CA GLY A 33 3.38 -22.22 18.82
C GLY A 33 3.13 -21.38 20.09
N PRO A 34 4.21 -20.98 20.79
CA PRO A 34 4.10 -20.10 21.96
C PRO A 34 3.41 -18.76 21.61
N GLY A 35 2.30 -18.45 22.29
CA GLY A 35 1.52 -17.23 22.09
C GLY A 35 0.57 -17.27 20.89
N LEU A 36 0.40 -18.42 20.23
CA LEU A 36 -0.49 -18.60 19.09
C LEU A 36 -1.71 -19.47 19.39
N ARG A 37 -1.93 -19.77 20.68
CA ARG A 37 -3.13 -20.49 21.12
C ARG A 37 -4.24 -19.50 21.42
N TYR A 38 -5.28 -19.55 20.63
CA TYR A 38 -6.46 -18.69 20.78
C TYR A 38 -7.62 -19.51 21.35
N PRO A 39 -8.49 -18.89 22.17
CA PRO A 39 -9.71 -19.55 22.60
C PRO A 39 -10.64 -19.79 21.40
N ASP A 40 -11.54 -20.75 21.52
CA ASP A 40 -12.52 -21.08 20.48
C ASP A 40 -13.48 -19.92 20.19
N ARG A 41 -13.73 -19.08 21.19
CA ARG A 41 -14.56 -17.87 21.09
C ARG A 41 -13.67 -16.64 21.17
N LEU A 42 -13.69 -15.82 20.11
CA LEU A 42 -12.79 -14.69 19.96
C LEU A 42 -13.37 -13.63 19.02
N ASN A 43 -13.52 -12.40 19.52
CA ASN A 43 -13.80 -11.24 18.68
C ASN A 43 -12.57 -10.32 18.63
N CYS A 44 -11.91 -10.20 17.47
CA CYS A 44 -10.68 -9.43 17.35
C CYS A 44 -10.87 -7.92 17.63
N GLY A 45 -12.06 -7.36 17.39
CA GLY A 45 -12.36 -5.97 17.73
C GLY A 45 -12.38 -5.74 19.24
N ALA A 46 -12.98 -6.67 19.99
CA ALA A 46 -12.97 -6.65 21.46
C ALA A 46 -11.55 -6.84 22.01
N GLU A 47 -10.78 -7.79 21.47
CA GLU A 47 -9.40 -8.03 21.87
C GLU A 47 -8.48 -6.82 21.64
N LEU A 48 -8.61 -6.16 20.49
CA LEU A 48 -7.78 -5.00 20.13
C LEU A 48 -8.20 -3.71 20.84
N LEU A 49 -9.45 -3.58 21.29
CA LEU A 49 -9.95 -2.35 21.88
C LEU A 49 -10.36 -2.50 23.34
N ASP A 50 -11.33 -3.37 23.64
CA ASP A 50 -11.87 -3.46 25.00
C ASP A 50 -10.81 -4.01 25.96
N ARG A 51 -10.12 -5.09 25.59
CA ARG A 51 -9.03 -5.67 26.38
C ARG A 51 -7.83 -4.73 26.52
N THR A 52 -7.55 -3.94 25.46
CA THR A 52 -6.48 -2.93 25.50
C THR A 52 -6.82 -1.79 26.46
N VAL A 53 -8.08 -1.33 26.47
CA VAL A 53 -8.54 -0.35 27.47
C VAL A 53 -8.46 -0.90 28.90
N GLU A 54 -8.84 -2.15 29.10
CA GLU A 54 -8.75 -2.81 30.41
C GLU A 54 -7.30 -2.92 30.89
N ARG A 55 -6.38 -3.24 29.98
CA ARG A 55 -4.96 -3.46 30.30
C ARG A 55 -4.16 -2.18 30.48
N PHE A 56 -4.40 -1.16 29.66
CA PHE A 56 -3.54 0.02 29.56
C PHE A 56 -4.21 1.32 30.00
N GLY A 57 -5.53 1.32 30.21
CA GLY A 57 -6.30 2.50 30.61
C GLY A 57 -6.98 3.23 29.44
N ALA A 58 -8.06 3.95 29.75
CA ALA A 58 -8.91 4.63 28.78
C ALA A 58 -8.34 5.96 28.28
N ASP A 59 -7.52 6.63 29.09
CA ASP A 59 -7.07 8.01 28.83
C ASP A 59 -5.85 8.09 27.92
N ARG A 60 -5.19 6.96 27.63
CA ARG A 60 -4.05 6.90 26.75
C ARG A 60 -4.45 7.30 25.31
N PRO A 61 -3.56 7.96 24.56
CA PRO A 61 -3.78 8.25 23.15
C PRO A 61 -3.79 6.97 22.33
N ALA A 62 -4.89 6.73 21.58
CA ALA A 62 -5.02 5.64 20.62
C ALA A 62 -4.66 6.14 19.21
N PHE A 63 -5.30 7.24 18.79
CA PHE A 63 -5.05 7.84 17.48
C PHE A 63 -4.81 9.34 17.57
N ARG A 64 -3.97 9.84 16.66
CA ARG A 64 -3.77 11.26 16.40
C ARG A 64 -4.08 11.55 14.94
N SER A 65 -4.54 12.78 14.66
CA SER A 65 -4.74 13.28 13.30
C SER A 65 -4.64 14.79 13.25
N GLY A 66 -4.47 15.37 12.05
CA GLY A 66 -4.36 16.82 11.86
C GLY A 66 -2.99 17.40 12.24
N GLY A 67 -2.92 18.73 12.27
CA GLY A 67 -1.68 19.46 12.57
C GLY A 67 -0.73 19.59 11.38
N LEU A 68 -1.08 19.07 10.22
CA LEU A 68 -0.34 19.24 8.97
C LEU A 68 -1.05 20.28 8.09
N PRO A 69 -0.32 21.12 7.34
CA PRO A 69 -0.94 22.02 6.39
C PRO A 69 -1.76 21.21 5.36
N PRO A 70 -2.82 21.79 4.77
CA PRO A 70 -3.60 21.14 3.73
C PRO A 70 -2.70 20.70 2.55
N TRP A 71 -3.11 19.65 1.83
CA TRP A 71 -2.44 19.18 0.64
C TRP A 71 -3.42 19.18 -0.56
N PRO A 72 -3.03 19.58 -1.77
CA PRO A 72 -1.75 20.25 -2.11
C PRO A 72 -1.59 21.57 -1.34
N HIS A 73 -0.38 22.11 -1.24
CA HIS A 73 -0.15 23.37 -0.54
C HIS A 73 -1.17 24.40 -1.03
N PRO A 74 -1.94 25.06 -0.13
CA PRO A 74 -2.73 26.20 -0.56
C PRO A 74 -1.75 27.24 -1.12
N ASP A 75 -2.19 27.97 -2.15
CA ASP A 75 -1.51 29.21 -2.55
C ASP A 75 -1.19 30.01 -1.29
N PRO A 76 -0.04 30.66 -1.19
CA PRO A 76 0.32 31.47 -0.02
C PRO A 76 -0.76 32.49 0.42
N GLY A 77 -1.77 32.73 -0.43
CA GLY A 77 -2.92 33.62 -0.18
C GLY A 77 -4.23 32.92 0.24
N ASP A 78 -4.32 31.58 0.28
CA ASP A 78 -5.59 30.86 0.52
C ASP A 78 -6.08 30.96 2.00
N GLY A 79 -5.27 31.48 2.93
CA GLY A 79 -5.67 31.68 4.32
C GLY A 79 -6.11 30.41 5.09
N ARG A 80 -5.97 29.22 4.50
CA ARG A 80 -6.35 27.95 5.15
C ARG A 80 -5.37 27.60 6.26
N VAL A 81 -5.81 27.76 7.47
CA VAL A 81 -5.06 27.37 8.68
C VAL A 81 -5.05 25.84 8.79
N PRO A 82 -3.90 25.20 9.10
CA PRO A 82 -3.86 23.77 9.38
C PRO A 82 -4.87 23.41 10.45
N ALA A 83 -5.64 22.34 10.23
CA ALA A 83 -6.51 21.83 11.28
C ALA A 83 -5.68 21.51 12.53
N PRO A 84 -6.12 21.91 13.74
CA PRO A 84 -5.37 21.64 14.96
C PRO A 84 -5.17 20.14 15.15
N PRO A 85 -4.02 19.70 15.71
CA PRO A 85 -3.82 18.28 16.00
C PRO A 85 -4.89 17.79 16.98
N ARG A 86 -5.41 16.61 16.71
CA ARG A 86 -6.48 15.97 17.49
C ARG A 86 -6.03 14.64 18.01
N THR A 87 -6.33 14.39 19.25
CA THR A 87 -6.03 13.11 19.90
C THR A 87 -7.32 12.41 20.31
N TRP A 88 -7.45 11.15 19.88
CA TRP A 88 -8.47 10.24 20.36
C TRP A 88 -7.85 9.37 21.44
N SER A 89 -8.39 9.43 22.64
CA SER A 89 -8.02 8.47 23.67
C SER A 89 -8.63 7.10 23.37
N TYR A 90 -8.09 6.04 23.96
CA TYR A 90 -8.68 4.70 23.87
C TYR A 90 -10.13 4.68 24.36
N GLY A 91 -10.45 5.47 25.41
CA GLY A 91 -11.83 5.61 25.91
C GLY A 91 -12.75 6.28 24.90
N ARG A 92 -12.30 7.36 24.24
CA ARG A 92 -13.05 8.01 23.15
C ARG A 92 -13.23 7.05 21.97
N LEU A 93 -12.17 6.38 21.54
CA LEU A 93 -12.23 5.41 20.44
C LEU A 93 -13.27 4.32 20.75
N ARG A 94 -13.24 3.74 21.97
CA ARG A 94 -14.21 2.71 22.37
C ARG A 94 -15.65 3.24 22.35
N ALA A 95 -15.90 4.42 22.90
CA ALA A 95 -17.23 5.01 22.89
C ALA A 95 -17.76 5.24 21.47
N THR A 96 -16.88 5.70 20.56
CA THR A 96 -17.19 5.88 19.14
C THR A 96 -17.50 4.54 18.46
N VAL A 97 -16.65 3.54 18.65
CA VAL A 97 -16.83 2.18 18.10
C VAL A 97 -18.12 1.54 18.59
N ASP A 98 -18.45 1.69 19.88
CA ASP A 98 -19.71 1.20 20.45
C ASP A 98 -20.93 1.89 19.85
N GLY A 99 -20.84 3.20 19.60
CA GLY A 99 -21.87 3.97 18.90
C GLY A 99 -22.09 3.49 17.48
N LEU A 100 -21.00 3.33 16.71
CA LEU A 100 -21.02 2.81 15.34
C LEU A 100 -21.58 1.40 15.25
N ALA A 101 -21.20 0.50 16.17
CA ALA A 101 -21.72 -0.86 16.21
C ALA A 101 -23.24 -0.90 16.45
N ARG A 102 -23.78 0.01 17.29
CA ARG A 102 -25.24 0.15 17.47
C ARG A 102 -25.93 0.65 16.19
N VAL A 103 -25.31 1.59 15.48
CA VAL A 103 -25.85 2.07 14.19
C VAL A 103 -25.86 0.94 13.17
N LEU A 104 -24.77 0.21 13.04
CA LEU A 104 -24.70 -0.93 12.13
C LEU A 104 -25.80 -1.95 12.43
N THR A 105 -25.93 -2.39 13.68
CA THR A 105 -26.89 -3.46 14.05
C THR A 105 -28.33 -2.97 14.14
N GLY A 106 -28.56 -1.78 14.68
CA GLY A 106 -29.91 -1.27 14.96
C GLY A 106 -30.53 -0.53 13.77
N ARG A 107 -29.78 0.36 13.07
CA ARG A 107 -30.34 1.18 11.99
C ARG A 107 -30.07 0.61 10.61
N MET A 108 -28.85 0.15 10.36
CA MET A 108 -28.50 -0.43 9.07
C MET A 108 -28.92 -1.90 8.95
N GLY A 109 -29.38 -2.54 10.03
CA GLY A 109 -29.82 -3.92 10.02
C GLY A 109 -28.71 -4.95 9.78
N VAL A 110 -27.46 -4.57 10.06
CA VAL A 110 -26.31 -5.49 9.93
C VAL A 110 -26.42 -6.61 10.94
N VAL A 111 -26.36 -7.85 10.46
CA VAL A 111 -26.31 -9.05 11.29
C VAL A 111 -24.92 -9.70 11.17
N PRO A 112 -24.52 -10.53 12.15
CA PRO A 112 -23.25 -11.24 12.10
C PRO A 112 -23.06 -12.00 10.78
N GLY A 113 -21.87 -11.84 10.17
CA GLY A 113 -21.54 -12.42 8.87
C GLY A 113 -21.89 -11.54 7.65
N ASN A 114 -22.65 -10.46 7.79
CA ASN A 114 -22.83 -9.50 6.68
C ASN A 114 -21.51 -8.86 6.28
N ARG A 115 -21.30 -8.67 4.96
CA ARG A 115 -20.11 -7.99 4.42
C ARG A 115 -20.40 -6.50 4.38
N VAL A 116 -19.52 -5.74 5.05
CA VAL A 116 -19.59 -4.28 5.12
C VAL A 116 -18.38 -3.69 4.39
N LEU A 117 -18.61 -2.99 3.29
CA LEU A 117 -17.55 -2.29 2.56
C LEU A 117 -17.05 -1.10 3.38
N LEU A 118 -15.73 -0.99 3.51
CA LEU A 118 -15.08 0.12 4.19
C LEU A 118 -14.24 0.91 3.19
N ARG A 119 -14.65 2.17 2.93
CA ARG A 119 -14.03 3.03 1.94
C ARG A 119 -13.74 4.42 2.51
N GLY A 120 -12.51 4.85 2.40
CA GLY A 120 -12.09 6.18 2.82
C GLY A 120 -10.58 6.30 2.89
N PRO A 121 -10.08 7.52 3.10
CA PRO A 121 -8.66 7.76 3.38
C PRO A 121 -8.29 7.24 4.76
N THR A 122 -6.98 7.07 4.98
CA THR A 122 -6.45 6.78 6.32
C THR A 122 -6.91 7.85 7.30
N SER A 123 -7.72 7.44 8.29
CA SER A 123 -8.29 8.33 9.30
C SER A 123 -8.71 7.56 10.57
N PRO A 124 -8.80 8.23 11.74
CA PRO A 124 -9.36 7.64 12.96
C PRO A 124 -10.79 7.12 12.77
N GLN A 125 -11.59 7.81 11.95
CA GLN A 125 -12.97 7.42 11.65
C GLN A 125 -13.04 6.10 10.90
N LEU A 126 -12.21 5.93 9.84
CA LEU A 126 -12.16 4.66 9.10
C LEU A 126 -11.70 3.49 9.99
N ALA A 127 -10.72 3.72 10.86
CA ALA A 127 -10.27 2.71 11.83
C ALA A 127 -11.39 2.37 12.85
N ALA A 128 -12.14 3.36 13.32
CA ALA A 128 -13.29 3.14 14.19
C ALA A 128 -14.41 2.36 13.49
N CYS A 129 -14.69 2.64 12.21
CA CYS A 129 -15.63 1.87 11.39
C CYS A 129 -15.19 0.39 11.28
N TRP A 130 -13.89 0.15 11.03
CA TRP A 130 -13.37 -1.22 10.97
C TRP A 130 -13.56 -1.98 12.28
N LEU A 131 -13.22 -1.36 13.43
CA LEU A 131 -13.42 -1.96 14.74
C LEU A 131 -14.91 -2.22 15.07
N ALA A 132 -15.81 -1.31 14.65
CA ALA A 132 -17.25 -1.47 14.86
C ALA A 132 -17.82 -2.65 14.08
N VAL A 133 -17.37 -2.84 12.83
CA VAL A 133 -17.72 -4.02 12.01
C VAL A 133 -17.27 -5.31 12.70
N MET A 134 -16.03 -5.33 13.24
CA MET A 134 -15.52 -6.49 13.98
C MET A 134 -16.37 -6.77 15.22
N LYS A 135 -16.68 -5.75 16.04
CA LYS A 135 -17.50 -5.92 17.26
C LYS A 135 -18.91 -6.38 16.94
N ALA A 136 -19.50 -5.94 15.83
CA ALA A 136 -20.80 -6.39 15.35
C ALA A 136 -20.80 -7.83 14.81
N GLY A 137 -19.66 -8.52 14.78
CA GLY A 137 -19.54 -9.86 14.20
C GLY A 137 -19.74 -9.89 12.69
N ALA A 138 -19.66 -8.73 12.03
CA ALA A 138 -19.76 -8.60 10.59
C ALA A 138 -18.37 -8.75 9.94
N VAL A 139 -18.34 -8.83 8.61
CA VAL A 139 -17.15 -9.07 7.82
C VAL A 139 -16.73 -7.76 7.14
N ALA A 140 -15.56 -7.22 7.48
CA ALA A 140 -15.02 -6.05 6.79
C ALA A 140 -14.56 -6.40 5.37
N VAL A 141 -14.98 -5.58 4.39
CA VAL A 141 -14.45 -5.63 3.02
C VAL A 141 -13.70 -4.32 2.80
N THR A 142 -12.37 -4.38 2.90
CA THR A 142 -11.53 -3.18 2.80
C THR A 142 -11.18 -2.87 1.37
N VAL A 143 -11.33 -1.59 0.99
CA VAL A 143 -11.01 -1.07 -0.34
C VAL A 143 -10.25 0.24 -0.24
N LEU A 144 -9.51 0.59 -1.32
CA LEU A 144 -8.79 1.86 -1.39
C LEU A 144 -9.75 3.01 -1.73
N ALA A 145 -9.49 4.19 -1.18
CA ALA A 145 -10.21 5.40 -1.54
C ALA A 145 -10.05 5.77 -3.03
N THR A 146 -8.94 5.33 -3.66
CA THR A 146 -8.61 5.59 -5.07
C THR A 146 -9.27 4.61 -6.05
N GLN A 147 -9.88 3.52 -5.59
CA GLN A 147 -10.54 2.57 -6.50
C GLN A 147 -11.73 3.20 -7.19
N ARG A 148 -11.91 2.84 -8.46
CA ARG A 148 -12.95 3.40 -9.33
C ARG A 148 -14.21 2.53 -9.35
N ALA A 149 -15.30 3.09 -9.87
CA ALA A 149 -16.60 2.45 -9.91
C ALA A 149 -16.62 1.01 -10.49
N PRO A 150 -15.93 0.66 -11.60
CA PRO A 150 -15.92 -0.71 -12.12
C PRO A 150 -15.30 -1.72 -11.16
N GLU A 151 -14.20 -1.33 -10.47
CA GLU A 151 -13.54 -2.18 -9.47
C GLU A 151 -14.45 -2.38 -8.26
N LEU A 152 -15.05 -1.29 -7.75
CA LEU A 152 -15.98 -1.33 -6.61
C LEU A 152 -17.21 -2.21 -6.93
N ARG A 153 -17.81 -2.06 -8.12
CA ARG A 153 -18.90 -2.91 -8.58
C ARG A 153 -18.51 -4.38 -8.56
N THR A 154 -17.31 -4.68 -9.06
CA THR A 154 -16.80 -6.06 -9.11
C THR A 154 -16.60 -6.63 -7.69
N ILE A 155 -15.97 -5.88 -6.79
CA ILE A 155 -15.74 -6.28 -5.40
C ILE A 155 -17.07 -6.50 -4.67
N CYS A 156 -18.00 -5.54 -4.78
CA CYS A 156 -19.31 -5.64 -4.16
C CYS A 156 -20.09 -6.86 -4.64
N ARG A 157 -20.02 -7.17 -5.94
CA ARG A 157 -20.65 -8.36 -6.51
C ARG A 157 -20.01 -9.65 -5.99
N LEU A 158 -18.68 -9.75 -6.01
CA LEU A 158 -17.94 -10.95 -5.58
C LEU A 158 -18.19 -11.25 -4.10
N ALA A 159 -18.15 -10.25 -3.23
CA ALA A 159 -18.37 -10.40 -1.81
C ALA A 159 -19.86 -10.29 -1.40
N ARG A 160 -20.80 -10.09 -2.33
CA ARG A 160 -22.21 -9.82 -2.06
C ARG A 160 -22.39 -8.76 -0.97
N VAL A 161 -21.73 -7.62 -1.15
CA VAL A 161 -21.82 -6.49 -0.23
C VAL A 161 -23.19 -5.84 -0.33
N ARG A 162 -23.84 -5.61 0.83
CA ARG A 162 -25.12 -4.89 0.94
C ARG A 162 -25.05 -3.69 1.87
N HIS A 163 -23.95 -3.53 2.61
CA HIS A 163 -23.73 -2.43 3.53
C HIS A 163 -22.36 -1.81 3.26
N ALA A 164 -22.27 -0.50 3.36
CA ALA A 164 -21.02 0.22 3.22
C ALA A 164 -20.92 1.32 4.27
N LEU A 165 -19.73 1.54 4.79
CA LEU A 165 -19.35 2.75 5.52
C LEU A 165 -18.32 3.47 4.66
N CYS A 166 -18.64 4.66 4.21
CA CYS A 166 -17.87 5.41 3.23
C CYS A 166 -17.58 6.82 3.72
N ASP A 167 -16.33 7.26 3.56
CA ASP A 167 -16.00 8.67 3.69
C ASP A 167 -16.75 9.49 2.65
N ALA A 168 -17.35 10.59 3.06
CA ALA A 168 -18.22 11.39 2.23
C ALA A 168 -17.55 11.92 0.96
N GLN A 169 -16.28 12.34 1.07
CA GLN A 169 -15.51 12.81 -0.09
C GLN A 169 -15.17 11.67 -1.06
N SER A 170 -15.21 10.44 -0.59
CA SER A 170 -14.93 9.22 -1.38
C SER A 170 -16.19 8.57 -1.96
N ALA A 171 -17.39 9.09 -1.69
CA ALA A 171 -18.66 8.45 -2.02
C ALA A 171 -18.99 8.47 -3.52
N GLY A 172 -18.52 9.46 -4.29
CA GLY A 172 -18.87 9.63 -5.69
C GLY A 172 -18.60 8.40 -6.57
N GLU A 173 -17.45 7.74 -6.41
CA GLU A 173 -17.13 6.51 -7.14
C GLU A 173 -17.99 5.31 -6.69
N LEU A 174 -18.37 5.26 -5.41
CA LEU A 174 -19.25 4.22 -4.90
C LEU A 174 -20.67 4.36 -5.46
N HIS A 175 -21.17 5.59 -5.58
CA HIS A 175 -22.45 5.86 -6.24
C HIS A 175 -22.43 5.48 -7.72
N ARG A 176 -21.36 5.86 -8.46
CA ARG A 176 -21.16 5.46 -9.86
C ARG A 176 -21.02 3.96 -10.07
N ALA A 177 -20.70 3.21 -9.01
CA ALA A 177 -20.66 1.75 -9.07
C ALA A 177 -22.07 1.13 -9.20
N GLU A 178 -23.14 1.84 -8.87
CA GLU A 178 -24.54 1.42 -9.02
C GLU A 178 -24.79 0.00 -8.47
N VAL A 179 -24.38 -0.23 -7.24
CA VAL A 179 -24.54 -1.55 -6.59
C VAL A 179 -25.97 -1.69 -6.10
N PRO A 180 -26.78 -2.63 -6.66
CA PRO A 180 -28.18 -2.75 -6.30
C PRO A 180 -28.39 -3.07 -4.81
N GLY A 181 -29.28 -2.33 -4.15
CA GLY A 181 -29.64 -2.55 -2.75
C GLY A 181 -28.50 -2.31 -1.75
N LEU A 182 -27.51 -1.48 -2.11
CA LEU A 182 -26.42 -1.10 -1.20
C LEU A 182 -26.88 -0.01 -0.24
N HIS A 183 -26.83 -0.30 1.06
CA HIS A 183 -27.08 0.68 2.13
C HIS A 183 -25.75 1.33 2.52
N VAL A 184 -25.63 2.65 2.35
CA VAL A 184 -24.40 3.42 2.58
C VAL A 184 -24.57 4.33 3.79
N GLY A 185 -23.71 4.14 4.81
CA GLY A 185 -23.52 5.10 5.89
C GLY A 185 -22.31 6.00 5.56
N LEU A 186 -22.50 7.33 5.59
CA LEU A 186 -21.44 8.30 5.31
C LEU A 186 -20.82 8.83 6.60
N PHE A 187 -19.48 9.01 6.62
CA PHE A 187 -18.75 9.67 7.70
C PHE A 187 -17.85 10.79 7.16
N GLY A 188 -17.44 11.74 8.02
CA GLY A 188 -16.50 12.81 7.67
C GLY A 188 -17.10 14.08 7.08
N HIS A 189 -18.39 14.34 7.21
CA HIS A 189 -19.08 15.45 6.55
C HIS A 189 -18.94 16.83 7.18
N GLY A 190 -18.84 16.98 8.45
CA GLY A 190 -19.05 18.29 9.07
C GLY A 190 -18.08 18.67 10.15
N GLY A 191 -17.11 17.86 10.39
CA GLY A 191 -16.15 18.09 11.45
C GLY A 191 -15.63 16.80 12.07
N PRO A 192 -14.75 16.93 13.01
CA PRO A 192 -14.03 15.78 13.59
C PRO A 192 -14.86 14.90 14.52
N ASP A 193 -16.01 15.39 14.93
CA ASP A 193 -16.94 14.68 15.81
C ASP A 193 -18.10 14.04 15.05
N ASP A 194 -18.22 14.30 13.74
CA ASP A 194 -19.19 13.66 12.85
C ASP A 194 -18.73 12.26 12.48
N VAL A 195 -19.21 11.29 13.22
CA VAL A 195 -18.83 9.90 13.00
C VAL A 195 -19.76 9.18 12.04
N LEU A 196 -21.02 9.60 11.93
CA LEU A 196 -21.97 9.13 10.91
C LEU A 196 -23.09 10.13 10.71
N ARG A 197 -23.41 10.46 9.46
CA ARG A 197 -24.72 10.93 9.04
C ARG A 197 -25.51 9.76 8.46
N ASP A 198 -26.74 9.64 8.90
CA ASP A 198 -27.67 8.62 8.45
C ASP A 198 -28.40 9.11 7.18
N ASP A 199 -27.64 9.39 6.14
CA ASP A 199 -28.20 9.56 4.82
C ASP A 199 -28.32 8.17 4.21
N VAL A 200 -29.39 7.46 4.60
CA VAL A 200 -29.88 6.32 3.84
C VAL A 200 -30.20 6.83 2.45
N VAL A 201 -29.29 6.64 1.51
CA VAL A 201 -29.57 6.89 0.11
C VAL A 201 -30.61 5.85 -0.33
N ARG A 202 -31.90 6.19 -0.17
CA ARG A 202 -32.96 5.57 -0.95
C ARG A 202 -32.80 6.08 -2.38
N ASP A 203 -32.93 5.21 -3.36
CA ASP A 203 -32.84 5.50 -4.80
C ASP A 203 -33.67 6.73 -5.24
N ASP A 204 -34.66 7.14 -4.46
CA ASP A 204 -35.61 8.24 -4.73
C ASP A 204 -35.09 9.60 -4.24
N ALA A 205 -34.13 9.69 -3.30
CA ALA A 205 -33.72 10.97 -2.70
C ALA A 205 -32.60 11.69 -3.51
N LEU A 206 -31.99 11.04 -4.51
CA LEU A 206 -30.97 11.66 -5.37
C LEU A 206 -31.55 12.59 -6.45
N ARG A 207 -32.88 12.61 -6.65
CA ARG A 207 -33.50 13.45 -7.68
C ARG A 207 -33.87 14.85 -7.22
N ASP A 208 -33.99 15.11 -5.92
CA ASP A 208 -34.56 16.39 -5.40
C ASP A 208 -33.65 17.05 -4.34
N GLY A 209 -32.39 17.15 -4.49
CA GLY A 209 -31.48 18.15 -3.87
C GLY A 209 -31.67 18.56 -2.39
N GLU A 210 -32.58 17.98 -1.62
CA GLU A 210 -32.84 18.30 -0.22
C GLU A 210 -32.25 17.25 0.76
N LEU A 211 -31.06 17.53 1.27
CA LEU A 211 -30.44 16.82 2.39
C LEU A 211 -31.18 17.19 3.69
N ARG A 212 -31.97 16.30 4.25
CA ARG A 212 -32.55 16.48 5.59
C ARG A 212 -31.53 16.17 6.67
N ASP A 213 -31.30 17.16 7.52
CA ASP A 213 -30.36 17.18 8.63
C ASP A 213 -30.72 16.16 9.74
N GLY A 214 -30.07 15.01 9.75
CA GLY A 214 -30.16 13.98 10.79
C GLY A 214 -28.80 13.53 11.29
N ALA A 215 -27.91 14.46 11.62
CA ALA A 215 -26.57 14.13 12.13
C ALA A 215 -26.63 13.40 13.48
N LEU A 216 -26.09 12.18 13.55
CA LEU A 216 -25.79 11.52 14.83
C LEU A 216 -24.57 12.19 15.44
N ARG A 217 -24.80 13.16 16.33
CA ARG A 217 -23.73 13.65 17.21
C ARG A 217 -23.25 12.51 18.11
N ALA A 218 -21.96 12.31 18.19
CA ALA A 218 -21.39 11.47 19.21
C ALA A 218 -21.79 12.06 20.58
N GLU A 219 -22.63 11.35 21.33
CA GLU A 219 -22.99 11.78 22.68
C GLU A 219 -21.74 11.69 23.59
N PRO A 220 -21.63 12.58 24.59
CA PRO A 220 -20.51 12.59 25.50
C PRO A 220 -20.29 11.23 26.15
N PRO A 221 -19.04 10.83 26.42
CA PRO A 221 -18.72 9.55 27.07
C PRO A 221 -19.47 9.44 28.42
N GLY A 222 -20.17 8.33 28.64
CA GLY A 222 -20.75 8.01 29.96
C GLY A 222 -22.27 7.83 30.04
N ARG A 223 -23.04 8.15 29.00
CA ARG A 223 -24.51 8.08 29.07
C ARG A 223 -25.17 6.81 28.53
N ARG A 224 -24.47 6.00 27.73
CA ARG A 224 -25.02 4.74 27.18
C ARG A 224 -24.22 3.53 27.66
N PRO A 225 -24.91 2.37 27.88
CA PRO A 225 -24.21 1.13 28.19
C PRO A 225 -23.25 0.76 27.06
N ARG A 226 -22.20 -0.01 27.38
CA ARG A 226 -21.25 -0.56 26.39
C ARG A 226 -22.01 -1.39 25.35
N PHE A 227 -21.49 -1.40 24.10
CA PHE A 227 -21.88 -2.38 23.11
C PHE A 227 -21.09 -3.67 23.39
N GLU A 228 -21.78 -4.72 23.74
CA GLU A 228 -21.18 -6.04 23.91
C GLU A 228 -20.84 -6.60 22.53
N ALA A 229 -19.56 -6.91 22.32
CA ALA A 229 -19.13 -7.50 21.07
C ALA A 229 -19.81 -8.86 20.87
N VAL A 230 -20.20 -9.13 19.62
CA VAL A 230 -20.76 -10.44 19.26
C VAL A 230 -19.74 -11.52 19.61
N ASP A 231 -20.19 -12.56 20.28
CA ASP A 231 -19.38 -13.71 20.68
C ASP A 231 -19.10 -14.60 19.47
N THR A 232 -18.13 -14.17 18.63
CA THR A 232 -17.73 -14.87 17.41
C THR A 232 -16.86 -16.08 17.69
N ALA A 233 -16.89 -17.08 16.82
CA ALA A 233 -15.88 -18.12 16.83
C ALA A 233 -14.54 -17.53 16.36
N ALA A 234 -13.43 -18.06 16.85
CA ALA A 234 -12.08 -17.61 16.43
C ALA A 234 -11.84 -17.79 14.91
N ASP A 235 -12.54 -18.74 14.29
CA ASP A 235 -12.52 -19.01 12.84
C ASP A 235 -13.78 -18.49 12.10
N ASP A 236 -14.55 -17.59 12.71
CA ASP A 236 -15.52 -16.79 11.97
C ASP A 236 -14.76 -15.78 11.06
N VAL A 237 -15.32 -15.56 9.86
CA VAL A 237 -14.72 -14.64 8.91
C VAL A 237 -14.82 -13.21 9.43
N ALA A 238 -13.69 -12.52 9.55
CA ALA A 238 -13.60 -11.15 10.03
C ALA A 238 -13.32 -10.15 8.89
N LEU A 239 -12.52 -10.54 7.91
CA LEU A 239 -12.02 -9.65 6.88
C LEU A 239 -11.97 -10.36 5.52
N ILE A 240 -12.36 -9.66 4.47
CA ILE A 240 -12.07 -10.01 3.08
C ILE A 240 -11.26 -8.87 2.48
N ALA A 241 -9.98 -9.11 2.24
CA ALA A 241 -9.08 -8.15 1.60
C ALA A 241 -8.91 -8.50 0.12
N PHE A 242 -9.20 -7.54 -0.76
CA PHE A 242 -9.08 -7.77 -2.20
C PHE A 242 -7.69 -7.39 -2.71
N THR A 243 -7.13 -8.23 -3.57
CA THR A 243 -5.88 -7.98 -4.30
C THR A 243 -6.16 -7.98 -5.80
N SER A 244 -5.53 -7.05 -6.52
CA SER A 244 -5.50 -7.07 -7.98
C SER A 244 -4.56 -8.19 -8.40
N GLY A 245 -5.10 -9.33 -8.81
CA GLY A 245 -4.27 -10.39 -9.40
C GLY A 245 -3.56 -9.90 -10.67
N THR A 246 -2.45 -10.55 -11.04
CA THR A 246 -1.73 -10.34 -12.31
C THR A 246 -2.63 -10.51 -13.54
N THR A 247 -3.75 -11.18 -13.41
CA THR A 247 -4.78 -11.39 -14.44
C THR A 247 -5.84 -10.28 -14.51
N GLY A 248 -5.71 -9.19 -13.72
CA GLY A 248 -6.68 -8.10 -13.70
C GLY A 248 -7.99 -8.38 -12.94
N ARG A 249 -8.34 -9.64 -12.61
CA ARG A 249 -9.53 -9.98 -11.82
C ARG A 249 -9.21 -9.98 -10.32
N PRO A 250 -9.91 -9.17 -9.50
CA PRO A 250 -9.70 -9.15 -8.05
C PRO A 250 -9.91 -10.53 -7.41
N LYS A 251 -9.05 -10.87 -6.42
CA LYS A 251 -9.20 -12.05 -5.55
C LYS A 251 -9.54 -11.58 -4.15
N GLY A 252 -10.55 -12.17 -3.53
CA GLY A 252 -10.91 -11.90 -2.13
C GLY A 252 -10.19 -12.86 -1.19
N CYS A 253 -9.19 -12.37 -0.45
CA CYS A 253 -8.50 -13.12 0.60
C CYS A 253 -9.31 -13.08 1.89
N VAL A 254 -9.74 -14.24 2.38
CA VAL A 254 -10.59 -14.37 3.58
C VAL A 254 -9.73 -14.62 4.81
N HIS A 255 -9.92 -13.80 5.84
CA HIS A 255 -9.23 -13.90 7.12
C HIS A 255 -10.20 -14.02 8.28
N PHE A 256 -9.82 -14.80 9.27
CA PHE A 256 -10.60 -15.06 10.48
C PHE A 256 -10.23 -14.08 11.60
N HIS A 257 -11.07 -14.01 12.64
CA HIS A 257 -10.78 -13.19 13.82
C HIS A 257 -9.41 -13.52 14.44
N ARG A 258 -9.06 -14.81 14.57
CA ARG A 258 -7.73 -15.21 15.07
C ARG A 258 -6.58 -14.79 14.17
N ASP A 259 -6.77 -14.76 12.83
CA ASP A 259 -5.73 -14.38 11.88
C ASP A 259 -5.28 -12.94 12.09
N VAL A 260 -6.24 -12.06 12.43
CA VAL A 260 -5.96 -10.65 12.76
C VAL A 260 -5.05 -10.51 13.97
N LEU A 261 -5.27 -11.32 15.01
CA LEU A 261 -4.40 -11.30 16.19
C LEU A 261 -3.06 -12.00 15.93
N ALA A 262 -3.07 -13.07 15.13
CA ALA A 262 -1.87 -13.85 14.84
C ALA A 262 -0.76 -13.03 14.18
N VAL A 263 -1.08 -12.08 13.29
CA VAL A 263 -0.07 -11.20 12.69
C VAL A 263 0.52 -10.22 13.71
N ALA A 264 -0.27 -9.81 14.70
CA ALA A 264 0.23 -8.99 15.81
C ALA A 264 1.09 -9.79 16.80
N ASP A 265 0.70 -11.01 17.10
CA ASP A 265 1.39 -11.87 18.06
C ASP A 265 2.65 -12.55 17.44
N THR A 266 2.83 -12.47 16.11
CA THR A 266 4.01 -12.92 15.38
C THR A 266 4.92 -11.75 14.99
N PHE A 267 4.73 -11.15 13.81
CA PHE A 267 5.62 -10.09 13.30
C PHE A 267 5.73 -8.92 14.29
N SER A 268 4.60 -8.39 14.75
CA SER A 268 4.66 -7.25 15.65
C SER A 268 5.35 -7.60 16.98
N ALA A 269 4.90 -8.64 17.66
CA ALA A 269 5.45 -9.00 18.97
C ALA A 269 6.91 -9.50 18.93
N ARG A 270 7.32 -10.21 17.85
CA ARG A 270 8.61 -10.92 17.80
C ARG A 270 9.70 -10.16 17.01
N ILE A 271 9.33 -9.42 15.98
CA ILE A 271 10.26 -8.69 15.10
C ILE A 271 10.21 -7.19 15.43
N LEU A 272 9.05 -6.57 15.35
CA LEU A 272 8.89 -5.12 15.56
C LEU A 272 9.10 -4.72 17.03
N ARG A 273 8.56 -5.50 17.97
CA ARG A 273 8.63 -5.28 19.42
C ARG A 273 8.19 -3.88 19.84
N PRO A 274 6.91 -3.54 19.59
CA PRO A 274 6.38 -2.24 19.93
C PRO A 274 6.31 -2.03 21.46
N ARG A 275 6.32 -0.75 21.84
CA ARG A 275 6.16 -0.30 23.23
C ARG A 275 4.84 0.47 23.36
N PRO A 276 4.24 0.53 24.57
CA PRO A 276 3.02 1.28 24.77
C PRO A 276 3.18 2.80 24.57
N ASP A 277 4.39 3.34 24.65
CA ASP A 277 4.73 4.74 24.42
C ASP A 277 5.10 5.06 22.97
N ASP A 278 5.10 4.08 22.07
CA ASP A 278 5.36 4.31 20.66
C ASP A 278 4.26 5.14 19.98
N VAL A 279 4.70 5.93 19.00
CA VAL A 279 3.86 6.61 18.04
C VAL A 279 4.12 6.02 16.65
N PHE A 280 3.12 5.32 16.13
CA PHE A 280 3.17 4.72 14.81
C PHE A 280 2.73 5.72 13.74
N ALA A 281 3.39 5.70 12.60
CA ALA A 281 2.94 6.40 11.40
C ALA A 281 3.32 5.60 10.16
N GLY A 282 2.68 5.92 9.03
CA GLY A 282 3.03 5.25 7.78
C GLY A 282 2.25 5.78 6.58
N THR A 283 2.79 5.54 5.40
CA THR A 283 2.17 5.91 4.14
C THR A 283 1.20 4.85 3.57
N PRO A 284 1.29 3.54 3.93
CA PRO A 284 0.35 2.55 3.42
C PRO A 284 -1.08 2.83 3.91
N PRO A 285 -2.08 2.86 2.99
CA PRO A 285 -3.46 3.12 3.37
C PRO A 285 -4.08 1.96 4.14
N LEU A 286 -5.09 2.24 4.98
CA LEU A 286 -5.82 1.24 5.76
C LEU A 286 -6.60 0.21 4.90
N GLY A 287 -6.85 0.51 3.64
CA GLY A 287 -7.44 -0.43 2.69
C GLY A 287 -6.50 -1.59 2.32
N PHE A 288 -5.20 -1.46 2.57
CA PHE A 288 -4.22 -2.53 2.45
C PHE A 288 -3.93 -3.20 3.79
N THR A 289 -3.64 -4.50 3.74
CA THR A 289 -3.30 -5.30 4.93
C THR A 289 -2.03 -4.81 5.61
N PHE A 290 -1.04 -4.29 4.84
CA PHE A 290 0.18 -3.69 5.40
C PHE A 290 -0.12 -2.42 6.21
N GLY A 291 -0.97 -1.53 5.70
CA GLY A 291 -1.42 -0.35 6.43
C GLY A 291 -2.35 -0.69 7.60
N LEU A 292 -3.30 -1.59 7.39
CA LEU A 292 -4.22 -2.04 8.45
C LEU A 292 -3.46 -2.67 9.63
N GLY A 293 -2.52 -3.57 9.34
CA GLY A 293 -1.66 -4.18 10.38
C GLY A 293 -0.80 -3.14 11.08
N GLY A 294 0.00 -2.38 10.31
CA GLY A 294 0.98 -1.44 10.85
C GLY A 294 0.39 -0.25 11.60
N LEU A 295 -0.79 0.24 11.21
CA LEU A 295 -1.34 1.48 11.74
C LEU A 295 -2.58 1.30 12.64
N VAL A 296 -3.21 0.11 12.64
CA VAL A 296 -4.38 -0.17 13.50
C VAL A 296 -4.12 -1.38 14.39
N VAL A 297 -3.85 -2.55 13.81
CA VAL A 297 -3.79 -3.80 14.57
C VAL A 297 -2.62 -3.80 15.56
N PHE A 298 -1.41 -3.45 15.10
CA PHE A 298 -0.19 -3.52 15.94
C PHE A 298 -0.15 -2.47 17.04
N PRO A 299 -0.42 -1.17 16.77
CA PRO A 299 -0.46 -0.19 17.82
C PRO A 299 -1.56 -0.48 18.85
N LEU A 300 -2.76 -0.88 18.43
CA LEU A 300 -3.84 -1.23 19.35
C LEU A 300 -3.48 -2.44 20.21
N ARG A 301 -2.89 -3.50 19.64
CA ARG A 301 -2.47 -4.68 20.41
C ARG A 301 -1.41 -4.36 21.47
N ALA A 302 -0.54 -3.36 21.17
CA ALA A 302 0.53 -2.91 22.06
C ALA A 302 0.10 -1.84 23.08
N GLY A 303 -1.10 -1.28 22.99
CA GLY A 303 -1.53 -0.12 23.80
C GLY A 303 -0.82 1.17 23.40
N ALA A 304 -0.31 1.26 22.16
CA ALA A 304 0.42 2.37 21.58
C ALA A 304 -0.49 3.34 20.83
N CYS A 305 0.08 4.45 20.33
CA CYS A 305 -0.62 5.46 19.55
C CYS A 305 -0.29 5.30 18.05
N ALA A 306 -1.24 5.59 17.16
CA ALA A 306 -0.96 5.75 15.73
C ALA A 306 -1.41 7.11 15.21
N LEU A 307 -0.62 7.70 14.32
CA LEU A 307 -1.01 8.87 13.54
C LEU A 307 -1.76 8.39 12.29
N LEU A 308 -3.04 8.70 12.22
CA LEU A 308 -3.91 8.39 11.10
C LEU A 308 -4.33 9.68 10.41
N ASP A 309 -3.68 9.99 9.30
CA ASP A 309 -3.94 11.19 8.51
C ASP A 309 -3.58 10.93 7.04
N ARG A 310 -3.90 11.90 6.18
CA ARG A 310 -3.57 11.88 4.75
C ARG A 310 -2.30 12.69 4.51
N TRP A 311 -1.28 12.04 4.03
CA TRP A 311 -0.10 12.72 3.48
C TRP A 311 0.55 11.88 2.39
N SER A 312 1.29 12.55 1.53
CA SER A 312 2.16 11.93 0.53
C SER A 312 3.45 12.73 0.43
N GLY A 313 4.47 12.11 -0.15
CA GLY A 313 5.77 12.73 -0.36
C GLY A 313 6.70 12.68 0.85
N ALA A 314 7.99 12.76 0.54
CA ALA A 314 9.07 12.55 1.50
C ALA A 314 9.18 13.69 2.53
N ALA A 315 9.19 14.95 2.07
CA ALA A 315 9.26 16.12 2.96
C ALA A 315 8.13 16.13 3.99
N ARG A 316 6.91 15.77 3.54
CA ARG A 316 5.76 15.72 4.45
C ARG A 316 5.86 14.55 5.44
N THR A 317 6.40 13.41 5.02
CA THR A 317 6.66 12.28 5.92
C THR A 317 7.69 12.66 7.00
N LEU A 318 8.77 13.35 6.64
CA LEU A 318 9.76 13.85 7.60
C LEU A 318 9.14 14.88 8.58
N ARG A 319 8.30 15.78 8.08
CA ARG A 319 7.57 16.75 8.93
C ARG A 319 6.60 16.05 9.88
N VAL A 320 5.94 14.98 9.45
CA VAL A 320 5.12 14.11 10.31
C VAL A 320 5.96 13.51 11.43
N VAL A 321 7.12 12.94 11.09
CA VAL A 321 8.04 12.35 12.08
C VAL A 321 8.44 13.38 13.13
N GLN A 322 8.96 14.51 12.69
CA GLN A 322 9.42 15.58 13.56
C GLN A 322 8.30 16.15 14.45
N ARG A 323 7.14 16.47 13.87
CA ARG A 323 6.07 17.19 14.57
C ARG A 323 5.32 16.31 15.57
N HIS A 324 5.18 15.03 15.30
CA HIS A 324 4.39 14.11 16.11
C HIS A 324 5.23 13.16 16.97
N GLY A 325 6.56 13.24 16.89
CA GLY A 325 7.46 12.36 17.62
C GLY A 325 7.28 10.90 17.25
N VAL A 326 7.19 10.62 15.93
CA VAL A 326 6.98 9.26 15.43
C VAL A 326 8.16 8.39 15.78
N SER A 327 7.90 7.23 16.41
CA SER A 327 8.94 6.27 16.81
C SER A 327 8.96 5.01 15.94
N VAL A 328 7.85 4.71 15.25
CA VAL A 328 7.70 3.54 14.37
C VAL A 328 7.11 3.98 13.04
N LEU A 329 7.89 3.83 11.97
CA LEU A 329 7.49 4.24 10.62
C LEU A 329 7.32 3.02 9.70
N PHE A 330 6.13 2.94 9.04
CA PHE A 330 5.82 1.95 8.01
C PHE A 330 5.75 2.62 6.64
N THR A 331 6.63 2.24 5.71
CA THR A 331 6.55 2.76 4.34
C THR A 331 7.26 1.83 3.33
N ALA A 332 7.24 2.18 2.05
CA ALA A 332 7.89 1.43 0.98
C ALA A 332 9.38 1.83 0.80
N PRO A 333 10.22 0.98 0.20
CA PRO A 333 11.62 1.31 -0.13
C PRO A 333 11.79 2.62 -0.89
N THR A 334 10.90 2.88 -1.85
CA THR A 334 10.90 4.12 -2.65
C THR A 334 10.70 5.38 -1.82
N ALA A 335 9.87 5.32 -0.77
CA ALA A 335 9.70 6.45 0.13
C ALA A 335 10.93 6.69 1.01
N TYR A 336 11.65 5.63 1.44
CA TYR A 336 12.91 5.80 2.15
C TYR A 336 13.98 6.48 1.28
N ARG A 337 14.08 6.11 -0.01
CA ARG A 337 14.98 6.78 -0.95
C ARG A 337 14.63 8.26 -1.11
N ALA A 338 13.38 8.57 -1.36
CA ALA A 338 12.94 9.97 -1.47
C ALA A 338 13.15 10.77 -0.19
N MET A 339 13.04 10.14 1.00
CA MET A 339 13.36 10.80 2.26
C MET A 339 14.87 11.06 2.40
N LEU A 340 15.77 10.20 1.90
CA LEU A 340 17.21 10.45 1.89
C LEU A 340 17.54 11.73 1.12
N GLU A 341 16.99 11.90 -0.08
CA GLU A 341 17.15 13.13 -0.89
C GLU A 341 16.67 14.38 -0.14
N GLN A 342 15.57 14.26 0.61
CA GLN A 342 15.05 15.38 1.42
C GLN A 342 15.89 15.67 2.68
N LEU A 343 16.50 14.65 3.29
CA LEU A 343 17.37 14.83 4.47
C LEU A 343 18.65 15.62 4.15
N GLU A 344 19.05 15.68 2.88
CA GLU A 344 20.16 16.51 2.39
C GLU A 344 19.79 17.99 2.25
N ARG A 345 18.50 18.29 2.13
CA ARG A 345 17.96 19.63 1.95
C ARG A 345 17.28 20.08 3.25
N PRO A 346 17.73 21.16 3.90
CA PRO A 346 17.05 21.68 5.07
C PRO A 346 15.63 22.14 4.69
N ASP A 347 14.67 21.98 5.60
CA ASP A 347 13.36 22.61 5.50
C ASP A 347 13.46 24.12 5.75
N ALA A 348 12.40 24.87 5.45
CA ALA A 348 12.31 26.29 5.79
C ALA A 348 12.54 26.56 7.30
N ASP A 349 12.19 25.59 8.15
CA ASP A 349 12.34 25.64 9.59
C ASP A 349 13.70 25.09 10.11
N GLY A 350 14.63 24.71 9.20
CA GLY A 350 15.95 24.16 9.55
C GLY A 350 16.14 22.67 9.23
N PRO A 351 17.17 22.04 9.80
CA PRO A 351 17.44 20.61 9.58
C PRO A 351 16.30 19.72 10.08
N TRP A 352 16.04 18.61 9.36
CA TRP A 352 15.05 17.62 9.75
C TRP A 352 15.44 16.90 11.05
N ASP A 353 14.55 16.90 12.05
CA ASP A 353 14.71 16.10 13.28
C ASP A 353 13.89 14.81 13.19
N ILE A 354 14.60 13.70 13.05
CA ILE A 354 14.05 12.33 13.05
C ILE A 354 14.52 11.49 14.24
N SER A 355 15.07 12.15 15.28
CA SER A 355 15.65 11.49 16.46
C SER A 355 14.64 10.64 17.25
N SER A 356 13.33 10.90 17.08
CA SER A 356 12.26 10.09 17.66
C SER A 356 12.14 8.69 17.03
N LEU A 357 12.60 8.49 15.78
CA LEU A 357 12.51 7.20 15.12
C LEU A 357 13.41 6.15 15.80
N ARG A 358 12.84 4.98 16.04
CA ARG A 358 13.58 3.80 16.54
C ARG A 358 13.37 2.55 15.71
N ARG A 359 12.26 2.47 14.97
CA ARG A 359 11.89 1.34 14.09
C ARG A 359 11.41 1.85 12.74
N CYS A 360 12.07 1.44 11.69
CA CYS A 360 11.74 1.76 10.31
C CYS A 360 11.44 0.47 9.57
N VAL A 361 10.18 0.26 9.18
CA VAL A 361 9.72 -0.95 8.49
C VAL A 361 9.53 -0.67 7.02
N SER A 362 10.14 -1.51 6.19
CA SER A 362 10.07 -1.45 4.73
C SER A 362 9.40 -2.72 4.20
N ALA A 363 8.37 -2.58 3.37
CA ALA A 363 7.73 -3.70 2.68
C ALA A 363 6.93 -3.23 1.46
N GLY A 364 6.42 -4.21 0.70
CA GLY A 364 5.60 -3.97 -0.50
C GLY A 364 6.38 -3.98 -1.80
N GLU A 365 7.69 -3.74 -1.75
CA GLU A 365 8.65 -3.81 -2.84
C GLU A 365 9.95 -4.44 -2.34
N HIS A 366 10.83 -4.83 -3.26
CA HIS A 366 12.20 -5.22 -2.91
C HIS A 366 12.97 -4.03 -2.36
N LEU A 367 13.66 -4.21 -1.22
CA LEU A 367 14.55 -3.22 -0.64
C LEU A 367 15.99 -3.43 -1.15
N PRO A 368 16.50 -2.55 -2.04
CA PRO A 368 17.88 -2.63 -2.50
C PRO A 368 18.87 -2.44 -1.35
N ALA A 369 19.97 -3.18 -1.36
CA ALA A 369 21.06 -3.06 -0.37
C ALA A 369 21.61 -1.62 -0.33
N ALA A 370 21.78 -0.97 -1.48
CA ALA A 370 22.22 0.42 -1.57
C ALA A 370 21.33 1.37 -0.78
N THR A 371 20.01 1.28 -0.93
CA THR A 371 19.05 2.11 -0.17
C THR A 371 19.14 1.83 1.33
N TRP A 372 19.34 0.56 1.74
CA TRP A 372 19.51 0.21 3.14
C TRP A 372 20.79 0.85 3.71
N HIS A 373 21.93 0.75 3.00
CA HIS A 373 23.21 1.33 3.43
C HIS A 373 23.13 2.84 3.54
N ALA A 374 22.63 3.51 2.50
CA ALA A 374 22.47 4.98 2.50
C ALA A 374 21.61 5.47 3.67
N TRP A 375 20.48 4.77 3.96
CA TRP A 375 19.65 5.10 5.11
C TRP A 375 20.40 4.93 6.44
N HIS A 376 21.09 3.81 6.60
CA HIS A 376 21.84 3.52 7.82
C HIS A 376 22.99 4.50 8.05
N GLU A 377 23.76 4.81 7.02
CA GLU A 377 24.87 5.77 7.08
C GLU A 377 24.38 7.18 7.43
N ARG A 378 23.26 7.60 6.83
CA ARG A 378 22.72 8.95 7.04
C ARG A 378 22.03 9.12 8.39
N THR A 379 21.37 8.09 8.92
CA THR A 379 20.49 8.20 10.08
C THR A 379 20.92 7.37 11.30
N GLY A 380 21.82 6.42 11.14
CA GLY A 380 22.15 5.41 12.16
C GLY A 380 21.08 4.33 12.34
N LEU A 381 19.90 4.47 11.69
CA LEU A 381 18.78 3.57 11.84
C LEU A 381 18.88 2.38 10.87
N ARG A 382 18.36 1.23 11.30
CA ARG A 382 18.30 0.02 10.48
C ARG A 382 16.91 -0.15 9.91
N LEU A 383 16.79 -0.36 8.59
CA LEU A 383 15.53 -0.72 7.95
C LEU A 383 15.23 -2.20 8.23
N ILE A 384 14.04 -2.45 8.78
CA ILE A 384 13.46 -3.79 8.94
C ILE A 384 12.74 -4.10 7.62
N ASP A 385 13.40 -4.89 6.77
CA ASP A 385 12.75 -5.36 5.54
C ASP A 385 11.84 -6.54 5.81
N GLY A 386 10.78 -6.69 5.00
CA GLY A 386 9.88 -7.82 5.14
C GLY A 386 9.06 -8.10 3.89
N ILE A 387 8.91 -9.39 3.59
CA ILE A 387 7.92 -9.84 2.63
C ILE A 387 6.64 -10.25 3.35
N GLY A 388 5.53 -9.69 2.86
CA GLY A 388 4.17 -10.04 3.22
C GLY A 388 3.29 -10.21 1.99
N ALA A 389 2.13 -10.77 2.18
CA ALA A 389 1.12 -10.91 1.13
C ALA A 389 -0.28 -10.69 1.74
N THR A 390 -1.23 -10.24 0.92
CA THR A 390 -2.63 -10.12 1.35
C THR A 390 -3.18 -11.48 1.80
N GLU A 391 -2.76 -12.55 1.16
CA GLU A 391 -3.09 -13.95 1.45
C GLU A 391 -2.62 -14.41 2.84
N MET A 392 -1.54 -13.79 3.35
CA MET A 392 -0.95 -14.07 4.65
C MET A 392 -1.27 -12.95 5.67
N LEU A 393 -2.10 -11.99 5.28
CA LEU A 393 -2.53 -10.80 5.99
C LEU A 393 -1.43 -9.79 6.30
N HIS A 394 -0.19 -10.20 6.54
CA HIS A 394 0.95 -9.32 6.82
C HIS A 394 2.29 -9.98 6.52
N ILE A 395 3.38 -9.44 7.09
CA ILE A 395 4.76 -9.91 6.92
C ILE A 395 4.95 -11.28 7.59
N PHE A 396 5.57 -12.22 6.86
CA PHE A 396 5.86 -13.58 7.30
C PHE A 396 7.35 -13.96 7.21
N LEU A 397 8.16 -13.18 6.49
CA LEU A 397 9.63 -13.27 6.45
C LEU A 397 10.20 -11.89 6.75
N SER A 398 11.19 -11.80 7.67
CA SER A 398 11.83 -10.54 8.05
C SER A 398 13.06 -10.82 8.92
N ALA A 399 13.80 -9.75 9.25
CA ALA A 399 14.85 -9.74 10.26
C ALA A 399 14.84 -8.40 11.01
N ALA A 400 15.27 -8.40 12.26
CA ALA A 400 15.47 -7.18 13.05
C ALA A 400 16.85 -7.15 13.71
N ASP A 401 17.28 -5.95 14.06
CA ASP A 401 18.52 -5.66 14.80
C ASP A 401 19.76 -6.28 14.13
N ASP A 402 20.56 -7.05 14.87
CA ASP A 402 21.81 -7.66 14.38
C ASP A 402 21.58 -8.85 13.42
N ALA A 403 20.34 -9.33 13.30
CA ALA A 403 19.99 -10.35 12.33
C ALA A 403 19.82 -9.81 10.90
N ILE A 404 19.68 -8.48 10.73
CA ILE A 404 19.56 -7.84 9.43
C ILE A 404 20.84 -8.00 8.61
N ARG A 405 20.68 -8.31 7.32
CA ARG A 405 21.74 -8.23 6.30
C ARG A 405 21.15 -7.50 5.08
N PRO A 406 21.77 -6.39 4.64
CA PRO A 406 21.33 -5.66 3.46
C PRO A 406 21.17 -6.57 2.23
N GLY A 407 20.11 -6.38 1.46
CA GLY A 407 19.78 -7.21 0.30
C GLY A 407 19.22 -8.61 0.63
N ARG A 408 18.98 -8.93 1.91
CA ARG A 408 18.33 -10.17 2.36
C ARG A 408 17.09 -9.83 3.15
N THR A 409 15.98 -10.51 2.84
CA THR A 409 14.72 -10.32 3.59
C THR A 409 14.84 -10.84 5.03
N GLY A 410 15.61 -11.93 5.25
CA GLY A 410 15.83 -12.48 6.58
C GLY A 410 15.33 -13.90 6.75
N PHE A 411 14.64 -14.16 7.85
CA PHE A 411 14.18 -15.49 8.26
C PHE A 411 12.65 -15.55 8.32
N PRO A 412 12.05 -16.76 8.34
CA PRO A 412 10.66 -16.90 8.71
C PRO A 412 10.39 -16.24 10.06
N VAL A 413 9.39 -15.38 10.13
CA VAL A 413 8.93 -14.79 11.39
C VAL A 413 8.57 -15.91 12.37
N PRO A 414 8.95 -15.86 13.65
CA PRO A 414 8.59 -16.89 14.62
C PRO A 414 7.10 -17.22 14.60
N GLY A 415 6.76 -18.48 14.34
CA GLY A 415 5.42 -18.98 14.09
C GLY A 415 5.17 -19.35 12.63
N TYR A 416 6.05 -18.94 11.71
CA TYR A 416 6.02 -19.31 10.29
C TYR A 416 7.14 -20.29 9.95
N GLN A 417 6.95 -21.04 8.89
CA GLN A 417 7.94 -21.88 8.23
C GLN A 417 7.98 -21.51 6.75
N ALA A 418 9.17 -21.50 6.17
CA ALA A 418 9.38 -21.25 4.76
C ALA A 418 10.34 -22.26 4.17
N ARG A 419 10.16 -22.56 2.88
CA ARG A 419 11.06 -23.40 2.08
C ARG A 419 11.07 -22.91 0.64
N ILE A 420 12.11 -23.30 -0.09
CA ILE A 420 12.17 -23.09 -1.53
C ILE A 420 11.71 -24.37 -2.21
N VAL A 421 10.85 -24.24 -3.22
CA VAL A 421 10.32 -25.37 -3.97
C VAL A 421 10.50 -25.18 -5.47
N ALA A 422 10.51 -26.29 -6.19
CA ALA A 422 10.55 -26.35 -7.65
C ALA A 422 9.28 -25.70 -8.26
N PRO A 423 9.24 -25.49 -9.59
CA PRO A 423 8.06 -24.91 -10.26
C PRO A 423 6.75 -25.70 -10.06
N ASP A 424 6.83 -26.99 -9.70
CA ASP A 424 5.67 -27.81 -9.32
C ASP A 424 4.98 -27.30 -8.03
N GLY A 425 5.66 -26.40 -7.28
CA GLY A 425 5.16 -25.82 -6.02
C GLY A 425 5.20 -26.76 -4.82
N VAL A 426 5.77 -27.95 -4.96
CA VAL A 426 5.75 -29.02 -3.95
C VAL A 426 7.14 -29.52 -3.60
N THR A 427 7.97 -29.85 -4.59
CA THR A 427 9.30 -30.47 -4.39
C THR A 427 10.29 -29.50 -3.76
N PRO A 428 10.81 -29.77 -2.54
CA PRO A 428 11.79 -28.89 -1.91
C PRO A 428 13.11 -28.86 -2.69
N LEU A 429 13.70 -27.67 -2.79
CA LEU A 429 15.02 -27.45 -3.38
C LEU A 429 16.10 -27.28 -2.29
N PRO A 430 17.35 -27.68 -2.56
CA PRO A 430 18.46 -27.47 -1.63
C PRO A 430 18.81 -25.98 -1.48
N ASP A 431 19.51 -25.65 -0.38
CA ASP A 431 20.01 -24.30 -0.12
C ASP A 431 20.92 -23.85 -1.28
N GLY A 432 20.89 -22.55 -1.58
CA GLY A 432 21.61 -21.94 -2.71
C GLY A 432 20.88 -22.06 -4.05
N THR A 433 19.82 -22.85 -4.17
CA THR A 433 19.07 -23.03 -5.43
C THR A 433 17.88 -22.07 -5.49
N PRO A 434 17.76 -21.24 -6.55
CA PRO A 434 16.58 -20.40 -6.75
C PRO A 434 15.32 -21.24 -7.03
N GLY A 435 14.20 -20.84 -6.44
CA GLY A 435 12.90 -21.48 -6.67
C GLY A 435 11.76 -20.71 -6.04
N LEU A 436 10.55 -21.23 -6.11
CA LEU A 436 9.36 -20.60 -5.56
C LEU A 436 9.36 -20.61 -4.04
N LEU A 437 9.02 -19.49 -3.43
CA LEU A 437 8.88 -19.38 -1.98
C LEU A 437 7.54 -20.00 -1.55
N ALA A 438 7.61 -21.03 -0.73
CA ALA A 438 6.47 -21.68 -0.10
C ALA A 438 6.47 -21.42 1.41
N VAL A 439 5.34 -20.96 1.96
CA VAL A 439 5.20 -20.51 3.35
C VAL A 439 4.00 -21.15 4.02
N ARG A 440 4.11 -21.48 5.30
CA ARG A 440 2.99 -21.83 6.18
C ARG A 440 3.19 -21.23 7.57
N GLY A 441 2.08 -20.95 8.26
CA GLY A 441 2.11 -20.28 9.55
C GLY A 441 0.75 -20.26 10.22
N PRO A 442 0.52 -19.39 11.20
CA PRO A 442 -0.78 -19.26 11.86
C PRO A 442 -1.86 -18.66 10.95
N VAL A 443 -1.46 -18.01 9.85
CA VAL A 443 -2.33 -17.43 8.82
C VAL A 443 -2.00 -18.05 7.48
N GLY A 444 -2.97 -18.08 6.57
CA GLY A 444 -2.76 -18.56 5.19
C GLY A 444 -3.96 -18.28 4.29
N CYS A 445 -3.75 -18.49 3.01
CA CYS A 445 -4.69 -18.13 1.95
C CYS A 445 -5.98 -18.95 1.99
N ARG A 446 -7.10 -18.23 1.91
CA ARG A 446 -8.42 -18.76 1.57
C ARG A 446 -9.09 -17.76 0.65
N TYR A 447 -9.16 -18.09 -0.63
CA TYR A 447 -9.84 -17.23 -1.60
C TYR A 447 -11.35 -17.45 -1.57
N LEU A 448 -12.11 -16.37 -1.63
CA LEU A 448 -13.57 -16.40 -1.68
C LEU A 448 -14.05 -16.86 -3.05
N ALA A 449 -14.62 -18.06 -3.13
CA ALA A 449 -15.19 -18.64 -4.37
C ALA A 449 -14.26 -18.50 -5.59
N ASP A 450 -12.98 -18.84 -5.47
CA ASP A 450 -11.98 -18.64 -6.51
C ASP A 450 -11.11 -19.88 -6.70
N GLU A 451 -11.09 -20.43 -7.92
CA GLU A 451 -10.37 -21.67 -8.25
C GLU A 451 -8.84 -21.52 -8.17
N ARG A 452 -8.32 -20.28 -8.23
CA ARG A 452 -6.89 -19.97 -8.04
C ARG A 452 -6.38 -20.36 -6.64
N GLN A 453 -7.28 -20.75 -5.74
CA GLN A 453 -6.93 -21.38 -4.47
C GLN A 453 -5.96 -22.54 -4.64
N ARG A 454 -6.22 -23.43 -5.60
CA ARG A 454 -5.41 -24.64 -5.87
C ARG A 454 -4.02 -24.31 -6.44
N GLU A 455 -3.90 -23.16 -7.09
CA GLU A 455 -2.61 -22.68 -7.60
C GLU A 455 -1.76 -22.11 -6.48
N TYR A 456 -2.41 -21.38 -5.55
CA TYR A 456 -1.71 -20.70 -4.45
C TYR A 456 -1.42 -21.64 -3.26
N VAL A 457 -2.31 -22.58 -2.95
CA VAL A 457 -2.10 -23.55 -1.85
C VAL A 457 -1.85 -24.92 -2.43
N ARG A 458 -0.62 -25.44 -2.22
CA ARG A 458 -0.19 -26.75 -2.68
C ARG A 458 0.39 -27.56 -1.50
N ASP A 459 -0.13 -28.73 -1.25
CA ASP A 459 0.28 -29.61 -0.14
C ASP A 459 0.32 -28.88 1.22
N GLY A 460 -0.69 -28.03 1.48
CA GLY A 460 -0.81 -27.25 2.71
C GLY A 460 0.17 -26.08 2.84
N TRP A 461 0.93 -25.72 1.79
CA TRP A 461 1.82 -24.58 1.72
C TRP A 461 1.24 -23.50 0.82
N ASN A 462 1.40 -22.23 1.23
CA ASN A 462 1.11 -21.08 0.39
C ASN A 462 2.32 -20.82 -0.52
N VAL A 463 2.15 -20.96 -1.83
CA VAL A 463 3.17 -20.69 -2.85
C VAL A 463 2.99 -19.27 -3.34
N THR A 464 3.88 -18.35 -2.93
CA THR A 464 3.65 -16.90 -3.03
C THR A 464 3.78 -16.33 -4.44
N GLY A 465 4.37 -17.09 -5.38
CA GLY A 465 4.69 -16.60 -6.71
C GLY A 465 5.94 -15.71 -6.74
N ASP A 466 6.68 -15.65 -5.64
CA ASP A 466 7.98 -14.99 -5.57
C ASP A 466 9.09 -16.03 -5.66
N THR A 467 10.15 -15.73 -6.42
CA THR A 467 11.36 -16.55 -6.50
C THR A 467 12.36 -16.07 -5.46
N TYR A 468 12.83 -17.01 -4.65
CA TYR A 468 13.78 -16.78 -3.56
C TYR A 468 14.93 -17.81 -3.61
N VAL A 469 16.01 -17.49 -2.93
CA VAL A 469 17.08 -18.43 -2.55
C VAL A 469 17.12 -18.48 -1.03
N ARG A 470 17.19 -19.67 -0.45
CA ARG A 470 17.59 -19.86 0.93
C ARG A 470 19.11 -20.05 0.96
N GLU A 471 19.80 -19.14 1.65
CA GLU A 471 21.25 -19.17 1.80
C GLU A 471 21.67 -20.21 2.86
N SER A 472 22.95 -20.60 2.88
CA SER A 472 23.48 -21.62 3.79
C SER A 472 23.37 -21.27 5.28
N ASP A 473 23.25 -19.97 5.61
CA ASP A 473 23.01 -19.48 6.97
C ASP A 473 21.51 -19.43 7.33
N GLY A 474 20.63 -19.91 6.43
CA GLY A 474 19.20 -19.98 6.60
C GLY A 474 18.42 -18.71 6.23
N ARG A 475 19.13 -17.65 5.77
CA ARG A 475 18.46 -16.42 5.30
C ARG A 475 17.82 -16.63 3.94
N PHE A 476 16.75 -15.89 3.72
CA PHE A 476 16.05 -15.85 2.45
C PHE A 476 16.38 -14.54 1.72
N ARG A 477 16.81 -14.67 0.46
CA ARG A 477 17.10 -13.56 -0.44
C ARG A 477 16.11 -13.57 -1.60
N PHE A 478 15.49 -12.44 -1.85
CA PHE A 478 14.62 -12.23 -3.00
C PHE A 478 15.40 -12.27 -4.31
N VAL A 479 14.82 -12.88 -5.33
CA VAL A 479 15.39 -12.94 -6.68
C VAL A 479 14.53 -12.15 -7.66
N ALA A 480 13.28 -12.55 -7.82
CA ALA A 480 12.30 -11.87 -8.67
C ALA A 480 10.88 -12.38 -8.38
N ARG A 481 9.88 -11.75 -8.98
CA ARG A 481 8.57 -12.40 -9.16
C ARG A 481 8.72 -13.51 -10.20
N ALA A 482 8.01 -14.61 -10.01
CA ALA A 482 8.05 -15.72 -10.96
C ALA A 482 7.53 -15.30 -12.36
N ASP A 483 6.55 -14.39 -12.40
CA ASP A 483 5.97 -13.82 -13.61
C ASP A 483 6.79 -12.65 -14.22
N ASP A 484 7.80 -12.14 -13.50
CA ASP A 484 8.72 -11.09 -13.94
C ASP A 484 10.12 -11.63 -14.32
N MET A 485 10.34 -12.95 -14.21
CA MET A 485 11.59 -13.59 -14.62
C MET A 485 11.75 -13.51 -16.14
N ILE A 486 12.87 -12.97 -16.60
CA ILE A 486 13.18 -12.82 -18.02
C ILE A 486 13.93 -14.07 -18.47
N VAL A 487 13.36 -14.80 -19.44
CA VAL A 487 14.00 -16.01 -20.01
C VAL A 487 14.64 -15.66 -21.34
N SER A 488 15.96 -15.46 -21.36
CA SER A 488 16.73 -15.08 -22.55
C SER A 488 17.69 -16.19 -22.97
N ALA A 489 17.47 -16.77 -24.15
CA ALA A 489 18.30 -17.86 -24.70
C ALA A 489 18.52 -19.03 -23.71
N GLY A 490 17.50 -19.37 -22.91
CA GLY A 490 17.57 -20.41 -21.90
C GLY A 490 18.15 -19.98 -20.54
N TYR A 491 18.61 -18.74 -20.40
CA TYR A 491 19.06 -18.18 -19.13
C TYR A 491 17.94 -17.41 -18.43
N ASN A 492 17.83 -17.61 -17.12
CA ASN A 492 16.92 -16.84 -16.28
C ASN A 492 17.63 -15.58 -15.80
N ILE A 493 17.08 -14.41 -16.13
CA ILE A 493 17.56 -13.10 -15.72
C ILE A 493 16.55 -12.52 -14.74
N ALA A 494 17.00 -12.22 -13.54
CA ALA A 494 16.19 -11.53 -12.54
C ALA A 494 16.33 -10.02 -12.76
N GLY A 495 15.25 -9.36 -13.18
CA GLY A 495 15.23 -7.89 -13.34
C GLY A 495 15.77 -7.15 -12.11
N PRO A 496 15.33 -7.47 -10.87
CA PRO A 496 15.83 -6.82 -9.65
C PRO A 496 17.35 -6.91 -9.44
N GLU A 497 18.02 -7.98 -9.87
CA GLU A 497 19.49 -8.09 -9.76
C GLU A 497 20.19 -7.07 -10.66
N VAL A 498 19.65 -6.86 -11.86
CA VAL A 498 20.18 -5.87 -12.80
C VAL A 498 19.84 -4.45 -12.34
N GLU A 499 18.64 -4.23 -11.83
CA GLU A 499 18.21 -2.97 -11.22
C GLU A 499 19.11 -2.58 -10.04
N GLU A 500 19.44 -3.53 -9.16
CA GLU A 500 20.34 -3.29 -8.03
C GLU A 500 21.76 -2.90 -8.49
N ALA A 501 22.24 -3.48 -9.58
CA ALA A 501 23.52 -3.09 -10.18
C ALA A 501 23.43 -1.67 -10.75
N LEU A 502 22.41 -1.35 -11.54
CA LEU A 502 22.18 -0.03 -12.12
C LEU A 502 22.08 1.07 -11.06
N LEU A 503 21.41 0.82 -9.94
CA LEU A 503 21.24 1.78 -8.84
C LEU A 503 22.56 2.11 -8.08
N ARG A 504 23.64 1.39 -8.34
CA ARG A 504 24.99 1.75 -7.83
C ARG A 504 25.70 2.77 -8.73
N HIS A 505 25.21 2.99 -9.94
CA HIS A 505 25.80 3.94 -10.86
C HIS A 505 25.34 5.38 -10.50
N PRO A 506 26.25 6.37 -10.38
CA PRO A 506 25.90 7.71 -9.88
C PRO A 506 24.91 8.47 -10.77
N ARG A 507 24.83 8.15 -12.06
CA ARG A 507 23.91 8.79 -13.03
C ARG A 507 22.53 8.10 -13.09
N VAL A 508 22.23 7.13 -12.22
CA VAL A 508 20.96 6.39 -12.21
C VAL A 508 20.15 6.68 -10.94
N ARG A 509 19.04 7.38 -11.09
CA ARG A 509 18.09 7.65 -10.01
C ARG A 509 17.13 6.50 -9.76
N GLU A 510 16.51 5.97 -10.83
CA GLU A 510 15.61 4.81 -10.77
C GLU A 510 15.87 3.87 -11.96
N ALA A 511 15.64 2.58 -11.72
CA ALA A 511 15.74 1.58 -12.79
C ALA A 511 14.63 0.53 -12.64
N ALA A 512 14.12 0.04 -13.78
CA ALA A 512 13.23 -1.10 -13.87
C ALA A 512 13.62 -1.96 -15.09
N VAL A 513 13.78 -3.26 -14.90
CA VAL A 513 14.20 -4.17 -15.95
C VAL A 513 13.09 -5.16 -16.25
N VAL A 514 12.69 -5.24 -17.53
CA VAL A 514 11.62 -6.11 -18.02
C VAL A 514 12.07 -6.88 -19.26
N GLY A 515 11.34 -7.97 -19.56
CA GLY A 515 11.56 -8.74 -20.78
C GLY A 515 10.81 -8.15 -21.97
N ARG A 516 11.51 -7.97 -23.10
CA ARG A 516 10.92 -7.71 -24.42
C ARG A 516 10.96 -9.02 -25.22
N PRO A 517 9.88 -9.39 -25.93
CA PRO A 517 9.91 -10.52 -26.85
C PRO A 517 11.03 -10.38 -27.91
N ASP A 518 11.74 -11.46 -28.18
CA ASP A 518 12.82 -11.52 -29.19
C ASP A 518 12.73 -12.85 -29.96
N ALA A 519 12.77 -12.79 -31.28
CA ALA A 519 12.58 -13.94 -32.14
C ALA A 519 13.68 -15.01 -32.01
N ARG A 520 14.91 -14.62 -31.63
CA ARG A 520 16.06 -15.53 -31.52
C ARG A 520 16.30 -16.04 -30.10
N ARG A 521 15.96 -15.21 -29.09
CA ARG A 521 16.29 -15.46 -27.69
C ARG A 521 15.07 -15.76 -26.80
N GLY A 522 13.84 -15.70 -27.36
CA GLY A 522 12.60 -15.74 -26.61
C GLY A 522 12.30 -14.38 -25.96
N GLN A 523 13.23 -13.90 -25.13
CA GLN A 523 13.18 -12.55 -24.58
C GLN A 523 14.58 -11.92 -24.51
N ILE A 524 14.63 -10.59 -24.49
CA ILE A 524 15.81 -9.82 -24.13
C ILE A 524 15.48 -8.95 -22.91
N ALA A 525 16.49 -8.67 -22.09
CA ALA A 525 16.35 -7.72 -20.99
C ALA A 525 16.41 -6.29 -21.52
N VAL A 526 15.44 -5.46 -21.14
CA VAL A 526 15.39 -4.02 -21.43
C VAL A 526 15.38 -3.27 -20.11
N ALA A 527 16.29 -2.31 -19.95
CA ALA A 527 16.38 -1.46 -18.79
C ALA A 527 15.68 -0.11 -19.03
N HIS A 528 14.62 0.16 -18.30
CA HIS A 528 14.01 1.49 -18.21
C HIS A 528 14.72 2.26 -17.09
N VAL A 529 15.38 3.35 -17.44
CA VAL A 529 16.24 4.13 -16.53
C VAL A 529 15.71 5.55 -16.41
N VAL A 530 15.61 6.03 -15.18
CA VAL A 530 15.44 7.44 -14.85
C VAL A 530 16.81 7.99 -14.50
N PRO A 531 17.41 8.86 -15.34
CA PRO A 531 18.71 9.44 -15.06
C PRO A 531 18.66 10.35 -13.81
N GLU A 532 19.80 10.51 -13.14
CA GLU A 532 19.99 11.59 -12.17
C GLU A 532 20.07 12.91 -12.96
N PRO A 533 19.35 13.97 -12.59
CA PRO A 533 19.49 15.25 -13.26
C PRO A 533 20.90 15.80 -13.04
N ASP A 534 21.57 16.22 -14.11
CA ASP A 534 22.87 16.86 -14.01
C ASP A 534 22.78 18.12 -13.14
N ALA A 535 23.57 18.16 -12.07
CA ALA A 535 23.55 19.27 -11.11
C ALA A 535 23.96 20.62 -11.75
N GLU A 536 24.54 20.62 -12.96
CA GLU A 536 24.98 21.81 -13.69
C GLU A 536 23.95 22.32 -14.73
N ALA A 537 22.97 21.49 -15.15
CA ALA A 537 22.05 21.84 -16.24
C ALA A 537 20.83 22.66 -15.84
N TYR A 538 20.41 22.67 -14.54
CA TYR A 538 19.23 23.42 -14.10
C TYR A 538 19.40 24.06 -12.72
N PRO A 539 19.91 25.27 -12.62
CA PRO A 539 20.01 25.98 -11.33
C PRO A 539 18.66 26.41 -10.73
N ASN A 540 17.52 26.16 -11.43
CA ASN A 540 16.19 26.63 -11.00
C ASN A 540 15.02 25.64 -11.16
N ALA A 541 15.25 24.36 -11.33
CA ALA A 541 14.17 23.36 -11.39
C ALA A 541 13.75 22.85 -9.98
N GLY A 542 13.36 23.77 -9.11
CA GLY A 542 12.99 23.48 -7.71
C GLY A 542 11.58 23.91 -7.29
N ALA A 543 10.64 24.06 -8.23
CA ALA A 543 9.27 24.37 -7.83
C ALA A 543 8.28 24.14 -8.97
N ASP A 544 8.00 22.90 -9.37
CA ASP A 544 6.73 22.57 -10.05
C ASP A 544 6.75 21.06 -10.37
N GLY A 545 5.97 20.29 -9.69
CA GLY A 545 5.87 18.87 -10.00
C GLY A 545 4.90 18.13 -9.11
N ASP A 546 3.62 18.40 -9.20
CA ASP A 546 2.55 17.40 -9.09
C ASP A 546 1.21 18.02 -9.55
N ALA A 547 1.04 18.17 -10.85
CA ALA A 547 -0.26 18.46 -11.45
C ALA A 547 -0.79 17.17 -12.07
N GLY A 548 -1.75 16.52 -11.41
CA GLY A 548 -2.55 15.46 -11.99
C GLY A 548 -3.43 16.00 -13.15
N PRO A 549 -3.74 15.19 -14.18
CA PRO A 549 -4.55 15.61 -15.29
C PRO A 549 -6.04 15.63 -14.89
N ASP A 550 -6.64 16.82 -14.87
CA ASP A 550 -8.04 17.08 -15.22
C ASP A 550 -8.39 18.55 -14.97
N ALA A 551 -8.46 19.32 -16.03
CA ALA A 551 -9.43 20.43 -16.15
C ALA A 551 -9.61 20.74 -17.64
N GLY A 552 -10.78 20.36 -18.15
CA GLY A 552 -11.24 20.69 -19.48
C GLY A 552 -11.42 22.18 -19.69
N ALA A 553 -11.22 22.56 -20.93
CA ALA A 553 -11.44 23.88 -21.46
C ALA A 553 -12.90 24.32 -21.38
N ASP A 554 -13.12 25.57 -21.02
CA ASP A 554 -14.19 26.37 -21.63
C ASP A 554 -13.75 27.83 -21.76
N ALA A 555 -13.95 28.33 -22.96
CA ALA A 555 -13.69 29.69 -23.39
C ALA A 555 -14.90 30.58 -23.08
N ASP A 556 -14.64 31.83 -22.78
CA ASP A 556 -15.30 33.04 -23.33
C ASP A 556 -14.77 34.26 -22.59
N GLY A 557 -14.21 35.20 -23.23
CA GLY A 557 -14.73 36.32 -24.00
C GLY A 557 -14.81 37.59 -23.18
N GLN A 558 -14.02 38.54 -23.48
CA GLN A 558 -14.31 39.94 -23.85
C GLN A 558 -13.30 40.99 -23.39
N ARG A 559 -12.70 41.59 -24.39
CA ARG A 559 -12.48 43.03 -24.69
C ARG A 559 -12.03 43.99 -23.54
N ASP A 560 -10.87 44.65 -23.75
CA ASP A 560 -10.92 46.08 -24.09
C ASP A 560 -9.67 46.58 -24.79
N ARG A 561 -9.91 47.60 -25.66
CA ARG A 561 -8.97 48.24 -26.57
C ARG A 561 -8.37 49.51 -25.97
N GLN A 562 -7.12 49.80 -26.28
CA GLN A 562 -6.66 51.18 -26.69
C GLN A 562 -5.17 51.13 -27.15
N ARG A 563 -4.88 51.38 -28.43
CA ARG A 563 -4.25 52.47 -29.13
C ARG A 563 -2.93 52.97 -28.49
N ASP A 564 -1.80 52.95 -29.21
CA ASP A 564 -1.38 53.76 -30.34
C ASP A 564 0.06 53.39 -30.78
N GLY A 565 0.34 53.57 -32.10
CA GLY A 565 1.67 54.00 -32.53
C GLY A 565 2.43 53.12 -33.56
N HIS A 566 2.32 53.44 -34.80
CA HIS A 566 3.01 53.06 -36.02
C HIS A 566 4.46 52.54 -35.90
N ALA A 567 4.75 51.38 -36.52
CA ALA A 567 5.87 51.15 -37.42
C ALA A 567 5.51 50.00 -38.37
N GLU A 568 5.47 50.29 -39.67
CA GLU A 568 5.25 49.35 -40.76
C GLU A 568 6.43 48.39 -40.91
N GLY A 569 6.25 47.13 -40.60
CA GLY A 569 7.07 45.99 -41.00
C GLY A 569 6.16 44.77 -41.03
N ASN A 570 6.15 44.05 -42.15
CA ASN A 570 5.26 42.94 -42.45
C ASN A 570 5.24 41.91 -41.32
N PRO A 571 4.16 41.79 -40.52
CA PRO A 571 4.15 40.92 -39.29
C PRO A 571 4.17 39.42 -39.58
N ARG A 572 4.03 39.02 -40.87
CA ARG A 572 3.92 37.62 -41.26
C ARG A 572 5.29 36.98 -41.54
N GLU A 573 6.26 37.71 -42.06
CA GLU A 573 7.62 37.20 -42.35
C GLU A 573 8.43 37.00 -41.05
N GLY A 574 8.41 37.94 -40.13
CA GLY A 574 9.13 37.82 -38.87
C GLY A 574 8.56 36.78 -37.89
N ARG A 575 7.33 36.30 -38.14
CA ARG A 575 6.72 35.20 -37.34
C ARG A 575 7.14 33.83 -37.88
N ALA A 576 7.24 33.66 -39.20
CA ALA A 576 7.72 32.43 -39.82
C ALA A 576 9.19 32.15 -39.49
N GLU A 577 10.06 33.16 -39.59
CA GLU A 577 11.49 33.03 -39.23
C GLU A 577 11.69 32.71 -37.73
N ARG A 578 10.88 33.27 -36.83
CA ARG A 578 10.93 32.93 -35.42
C ARG A 578 10.46 31.50 -35.13
N VAL A 579 9.44 31.02 -35.83
CA VAL A 579 8.95 29.64 -35.72
C VAL A 579 10.00 28.65 -36.24
N GLU A 580 10.57 28.91 -37.43
CA GLU A 580 11.64 28.07 -37.97
C GLU A 580 12.89 28.03 -37.09
N ARG A 581 13.27 29.18 -36.50
CA ARG A 581 14.42 29.25 -35.58
C ARG A 581 14.13 28.49 -34.27
N ALA A 582 12.92 28.59 -33.75
CA ALA A 582 12.48 27.84 -32.56
C ALA A 582 12.42 26.32 -32.83
N GLU A 583 11.91 25.93 -34.02
CA GLU A 583 11.89 24.53 -34.45
C GLU A 583 13.29 23.96 -34.67
N ARG A 584 14.20 24.76 -35.26
CA ARG A 584 15.60 24.34 -35.42
C ARG A 584 16.30 24.19 -34.07
N SER A 585 16.18 25.16 -33.18
CA SER A 585 16.75 25.08 -31.82
C SER A 585 16.18 23.90 -31.01
N ALA A 586 14.88 23.60 -31.17
CA ALA A 586 14.26 22.44 -30.55
C ALA A 586 14.74 21.11 -31.15
N ARG A 587 15.08 21.07 -32.45
CA ARG A 587 15.65 19.88 -33.09
C ARG A 587 17.12 19.68 -32.71
N GLU A 588 17.90 20.75 -32.65
CA GLU A 588 19.30 20.71 -32.20
C GLU A 588 19.38 20.26 -30.74
N GLY A 589 18.55 20.79 -29.81
CA GLY A 589 18.50 20.38 -28.43
C GLY A 589 18.01 18.92 -28.21
N ARG A 590 17.10 18.42 -29.07
CA ARG A 590 16.73 16.99 -29.05
C ARG A 590 17.86 16.09 -29.55
N ALA A 591 18.59 16.48 -30.57
CA ALA A 591 19.72 15.70 -31.08
C ALA A 591 20.88 15.65 -30.08
N GLU A 592 21.16 16.73 -29.35
CA GLU A 592 22.13 16.77 -28.27
C GLU A 592 21.68 15.83 -27.12
N GLN A 593 20.43 15.91 -26.68
CA GLN A 593 19.87 15.04 -25.62
C GLN A 593 19.89 13.58 -26.03
N GLU A 594 19.53 13.23 -27.26
CA GLU A 594 19.62 11.85 -27.78
C GLU A 594 21.07 11.35 -27.78
N GLY A 595 22.04 12.21 -28.12
CA GLY A 595 23.47 11.92 -28.07
C GLY A 595 23.93 11.60 -26.62
N GLU A 596 23.60 12.46 -25.68
CA GLU A 596 23.92 12.27 -24.23
C GLU A 596 23.32 10.99 -23.67
N LEU A 597 22.07 10.65 -24.03
CA LEU A 597 21.43 9.44 -23.62
C LEU A 597 22.06 8.18 -24.25
N ALA A 598 22.54 8.27 -25.49
CA ALA A 598 23.25 7.18 -26.14
C ALA A 598 24.62 6.93 -25.47
N GLU A 599 25.35 7.97 -25.10
CA GLU A 599 26.60 7.90 -24.35
C GLU A 599 26.35 7.28 -22.96
N LEU A 600 25.28 7.69 -22.24
CA LEU A 600 24.91 7.13 -20.98
C LEU A 600 24.54 5.63 -21.10
N ALA A 601 23.86 5.23 -22.16
CA ALA A 601 23.53 3.82 -22.38
C ALA A 601 24.79 2.95 -22.51
N GLU A 602 25.82 3.43 -23.20
CA GLU A 602 27.08 2.70 -23.36
C GLU A 602 27.86 2.67 -22.05
N GLU A 603 27.94 3.79 -21.32
CA GLU A 603 28.56 3.86 -19.99
C GLU A 603 27.89 2.85 -19.01
N LEU A 604 26.56 2.80 -19.00
CA LEU A 604 25.81 1.86 -18.17
C LEU A 604 26.04 0.41 -18.60
N ARG A 605 26.19 0.15 -19.89
CA ARG A 605 26.49 -1.18 -20.42
C ARG A 605 27.89 -1.63 -19.98
N GLU A 606 28.91 -0.79 -20.11
CA GLU A 606 30.27 -1.10 -19.65
C GLU A 606 30.30 -1.34 -18.13
N PHE A 607 29.64 -0.47 -17.37
CA PHE A 607 29.52 -0.63 -15.93
C PHE A 607 28.89 -1.98 -15.55
N LEU A 608 27.78 -2.35 -16.18
CA LEU A 608 27.09 -3.61 -15.91
C LEU A 608 27.91 -4.83 -16.33
N LEU A 609 28.69 -4.75 -17.41
CA LEU A 609 29.58 -5.84 -17.83
C LEU A 609 30.72 -6.09 -16.85
N ALA A 610 31.14 -5.08 -16.09
CA ALA A 610 32.11 -5.21 -15.02
C ALA A 610 31.49 -5.83 -13.75
N GLU A 611 30.19 -5.62 -13.50
CA GLU A 611 29.49 -6.02 -12.28
C GLU A 611 28.71 -7.34 -12.41
N LEU A 612 28.24 -7.68 -13.62
CA LEU A 612 27.35 -8.81 -13.86
C LEU A 612 27.87 -9.73 -14.98
N ALA A 613 27.40 -10.98 -14.95
CA ALA A 613 27.66 -11.89 -16.08
C ALA A 613 27.08 -11.32 -17.38
N PRO A 614 27.79 -11.42 -18.54
CA PRO A 614 27.38 -10.77 -19.78
C PRO A 614 25.96 -11.10 -20.27
N TYR A 615 25.45 -12.29 -19.97
CA TYR A 615 24.09 -12.68 -20.37
C TYR A 615 22.99 -11.94 -19.60
N LYS A 616 23.31 -11.33 -18.44
CA LYS A 616 22.39 -10.53 -17.62
C LYS A 616 22.31 -9.08 -18.03
N CYS A 617 23.29 -8.59 -18.80
CA CYS A 617 23.31 -7.20 -19.23
C CYS A 617 22.14 -6.91 -20.17
N PRO A 618 21.39 -5.81 -19.95
CA PRO A 618 20.33 -5.37 -20.83
C PRO A 618 20.82 -5.15 -22.26
N ARG A 619 20.01 -5.55 -23.22
CA ARG A 619 20.26 -5.33 -24.65
C ARG A 619 19.81 -3.96 -25.13
N ALA A 620 18.88 -3.37 -24.39
CA ALA A 620 18.39 -2.03 -24.69
C ALA A 620 18.21 -1.23 -23.40
N PHE A 621 18.40 0.08 -23.51
CA PHE A 621 18.11 1.06 -22.48
C PHE A 621 17.03 2.01 -22.97
N VAL A 622 16.02 2.26 -22.16
CA VAL A 622 14.94 3.21 -22.42
C VAL A 622 15.00 4.25 -21.31
N PHE A 623 15.29 5.48 -21.67
CA PHE A 623 15.34 6.57 -20.72
C PHE A 623 13.97 7.25 -20.58
N THR A 624 13.57 7.57 -19.35
CA THR A 624 12.28 8.14 -19.03
C THR A 624 12.37 9.08 -17.83
N ASP A 625 11.52 10.07 -17.76
CA ASP A 625 11.45 11.00 -16.62
C ASP A 625 10.92 10.33 -15.34
N ARG A 626 10.10 9.31 -15.49
CA ARG A 626 9.49 8.58 -14.38
C ARG A 626 9.07 7.16 -14.76
N LEU A 627 9.14 6.25 -13.80
CA LEU A 627 8.62 4.89 -13.93
C LEU A 627 7.12 4.82 -13.57
N PRO A 628 6.31 3.97 -14.25
CA PRO A 628 4.89 3.81 -13.95
C PRO A 628 4.69 3.17 -12.57
N ARG A 629 3.91 3.83 -11.70
CA ARG A 629 3.64 3.38 -10.33
C ARG A 629 2.15 3.35 -10.03
N THR A 630 1.78 2.50 -9.09
CA THR A 630 0.43 2.53 -8.50
C THR A 630 0.27 3.79 -7.63
N PRO A 631 -0.96 4.18 -7.26
CA PRO A 631 -1.20 5.26 -6.29
C PRO A 631 -0.50 5.06 -4.94
N THR A 632 -0.09 3.83 -4.65
CA THR A 632 0.63 3.44 -3.43
C THR A 632 2.14 3.41 -3.60
N GLY A 633 2.65 3.83 -4.77
CA GLY A 633 4.08 3.90 -5.08
C GLY A 633 4.68 2.63 -5.73
N LYS A 634 3.95 1.50 -5.75
CA LYS A 634 4.46 0.23 -6.27
C LYS A 634 4.68 0.29 -7.79
N LEU A 635 5.85 -0.12 -8.26
CA LEU A 635 6.21 -0.22 -9.67
C LEU A 635 5.26 -1.15 -10.44
N GLN A 636 4.75 -0.66 -11.57
CA GLN A 636 3.84 -1.38 -12.46
C GLN A 636 4.60 -1.99 -13.65
N ARG A 637 5.42 -3.03 -13.41
CA ARG A 637 6.20 -3.69 -14.48
C ARG A 637 5.36 -4.20 -15.63
N PHE A 638 4.09 -4.57 -15.39
CA PHE A 638 3.20 -5.01 -16.46
C PHE A 638 3.00 -3.94 -17.53
N ARG A 639 2.93 -2.65 -17.16
CA ARG A 639 2.81 -1.54 -18.13
C ARG A 639 4.07 -1.37 -18.96
N LEU A 640 5.25 -1.57 -18.35
CA LEU A 640 6.50 -1.55 -19.09
C LEU A 640 6.56 -2.72 -20.07
N ARG A 641 6.13 -3.92 -19.66
CA ARG A 641 6.05 -5.09 -20.56
C ARG A 641 5.02 -4.93 -21.68
N GLU A 642 3.90 -4.26 -21.43
CA GLU A 642 2.92 -3.92 -22.46
C GLU A 642 3.54 -2.96 -23.50
N ALA A 643 4.20 -1.90 -23.04
CA ALA A 643 4.89 -0.96 -23.91
C ALA A 643 5.97 -1.65 -24.79
N GLU A 644 6.72 -2.60 -24.19
CA GLU A 644 7.74 -3.37 -24.91
C GLU A 644 7.17 -4.40 -25.92
N ARG A 645 5.92 -4.83 -25.74
CA ARG A 645 5.22 -5.69 -26.72
C ARG A 645 4.71 -4.92 -27.92
N ASP A 646 4.30 -3.67 -27.70
CA ASP A 646 3.74 -2.81 -28.75
C ASP A 646 4.83 -2.20 -29.66
N HIS A 647 6.12 -2.32 -29.28
CA HIS A 647 7.29 -1.87 -30.03
C HIS A 647 8.29 -3.01 -30.30
N PRO A 648 7.90 -4.07 -31.06
CA PRO A 648 8.79 -5.23 -31.29
C PRO A 648 10.01 -4.93 -32.17
N ASP A 649 10.06 -3.81 -32.90
CA ASP A 649 11.00 -3.55 -33.99
C ASP A 649 12.03 -2.42 -33.73
N ALA A 650 12.32 -2.08 -32.49
CA ALA A 650 13.52 -1.34 -32.18
C ALA A 650 14.70 -2.32 -32.13
N ASP A 651 15.18 -2.74 -33.33
CA ASP A 651 16.39 -3.55 -33.46
C ASP A 651 17.59 -2.76 -32.94
N PRO A 652 18.34 -3.25 -31.98
CA PRO A 652 19.70 -2.80 -31.75
C PRO A 652 20.60 -3.57 -32.72
N GLU A 653 21.19 -2.88 -33.68
CA GLU A 653 22.30 -3.40 -34.47
C GLU A 653 23.46 -3.92 -33.57
#